data_e9181de9be9986a38710ce93bd1ba370
#
_entry.id   e9181de9be9986a38710ce93bd1ba370
#
_cell.length_a   1.000
_cell.length_b   1.000
_cell.length_c   1.000
_cell.angle_alpha   90.00
_cell.angle_beta   90.00
_cell.angle_gamma   90.00
#
_symmetry.space_group_name_H-M   'P 1'
#
loop_
_entity.id
_entity.type
_entity.pdbx_description
1 polymer ?
#
loop_
_entity_poly.entity_id
_entity_poly.type
_entity_poly.pdbx_seq_one_letter_code
_entity_poly.pdbx_strand_id
1 'polypeptide(L)'
;MTQRPSYRDPELSPEARTRDLMQRMTIEQMVGQLVQADGRQDAESQVIGERVGSFLHILGAKTVELQRLADQTPLAIPLIFGIDAIHGHGFWPGATVFPTQLALSCSWNPQLLEMQGRVTAREMLCTGLHWTFSPVLCLTRDLRWGRVGETFGEDPYLIGEFAKALVRGLQGDNLSSPHSVLACAKHYAGYSETVGGRDATEAELSERKLRSYFLPPFEQVARAGCRTFMTAYQCIDGVSCVVNHWLLTEVLRQEWGFDGFVVTDWDNVGRTHRQQALYPSVEAAIPDSIRAGNDMIMVTPEFYQGALSCLRKGTLGREDVEQACRRILHQKFELGLFDHKRYPQLDRAPEVIGCREHREPLLQCALESIVLLENRSHGAHPTLPLSGSIKRIAVLGPNADNPLAQLGDWSFGSGQAELDTGGHPRETVCTVLDGVRQRAARSGIAVDYAPGCEIMNDDLSQIARATQLATAADVAVVVVGDDLPLIGEECDRSELELRGGQLPLLQAIKDTSTPMVVVLINSKPLCIPWVAANADAVLEAFNPGMAGGEAIAALLFGDAVPCGKLTVSFPRSIGEQPVYYQQIPGWHGSKHGTYDPTPLYPFGYGLSFTRFEYRNLRISPARAKPNQTVRIEAEVANVGDRAGVEIAQLYLNDVFTSLSTPEKTLKRFARVPLQPGETKTLSFELNSNDWAFAGKDGRPIIEPGEFVVMLGGSSSSDALLKDSFELLE
;
A
#
# COMPACT_ATOMS: atom_id res chain seq x y z
N MET A 1 27.79 -28.58 -37.73
CA MET A 1 26.61 -27.90 -37.14
C MET A 1 26.86 -27.82 -35.63
N THR A 2 27.17 -26.65 -35.07
CA THR A 2 27.27 -26.47 -33.65
C THR A 2 25.89 -26.67 -33.04
N GLN A 3 25.76 -27.63 -32.14
CA GLN A 3 24.50 -27.93 -31.45
C GLN A 3 24.00 -26.66 -30.72
N ARG A 4 22.72 -26.29 -30.91
CA ARG A 4 22.11 -25.15 -30.25
C ARG A 4 22.29 -25.31 -28.71
N PRO A 5 22.73 -24.29 -27.98
CA PRO A 5 22.85 -24.39 -26.52
C PRO A 5 21.51 -24.73 -25.85
N SER A 6 21.50 -25.66 -24.89
CA SER A 6 20.29 -26.16 -24.25
C SER A 6 19.48 -25.05 -23.57
N TYR A 7 20.13 -23.99 -23.02
CA TYR A 7 19.39 -22.87 -22.40
C TYR A 7 18.51 -22.09 -23.40
N ARG A 8 18.74 -22.23 -24.70
CA ARG A 8 17.93 -21.62 -25.78
C ARG A 8 16.79 -22.50 -26.27
N ASP A 9 16.62 -23.67 -25.69
CA ASP A 9 15.54 -24.58 -26.04
C ASP A 9 14.32 -24.34 -25.18
N PRO A 10 13.19 -23.80 -25.72
CA PRO A 10 12.00 -23.46 -24.91
C PRO A 10 11.26 -24.69 -24.38
N GLU A 11 11.54 -25.90 -24.92
CA GLU A 11 10.93 -27.15 -24.45
C GLU A 11 11.54 -27.66 -23.13
N LEU A 12 12.71 -27.14 -22.74
CA LEU A 12 13.35 -27.49 -21.48
C LEU A 12 12.83 -26.64 -20.33
N SER A 13 12.81 -27.24 -19.14
CA SER A 13 12.37 -26.53 -17.94
C SER A 13 13.29 -25.34 -17.61
N PRO A 14 12.77 -24.27 -16.97
CA PRO A 14 13.55 -23.14 -16.50
C PRO A 14 14.77 -23.55 -15.68
N GLU A 15 14.64 -24.56 -14.82
CA GLU A 15 15.76 -25.10 -14.01
C GLU A 15 16.87 -25.71 -14.87
N ALA A 16 16.52 -26.52 -15.88
CA ALA A 16 17.49 -27.13 -16.77
C ALA A 16 18.22 -26.08 -17.63
N ARG A 17 17.48 -25.09 -18.11
CA ARG A 17 18.00 -23.95 -18.89
C ARG A 17 18.95 -23.08 -18.07
N THR A 18 18.56 -22.78 -16.82
CA THR A 18 19.38 -22.02 -15.88
C THR A 18 20.71 -22.74 -15.65
N ARG A 19 20.69 -24.03 -15.40
CA ARG A 19 21.90 -24.85 -15.17
C ARG A 19 22.84 -24.85 -16.38
N ASP A 20 22.32 -25.02 -17.60
CA ASP A 20 23.13 -24.99 -18.84
C ASP A 20 23.74 -23.60 -19.07
N LEU A 21 22.95 -22.52 -18.86
CA LEU A 21 23.46 -21.15 -19.01
C LEU A 21 24.60 -20.85 -18.03
N MET A 22 24.42 -21.18 -16.77
CA MET A 22 25.44 -20.92 -15.74
C MET A 22 26.77 -21.63 -16.00
N GLN A 23 26.75 -22.84 -16.56
CA GLN A 23 27.98 -23.56 -16.96
C GLN A 23 28.79 -22.84 -18.05
N ARG A 24 28.17 -21.91 -18.78
CA ARG A 24 28.78 -21.13 -19.86
C ARG A 24 29.22 -19.73 -19.44
N MET A 25 28.79 -19.28 -18.24
CA MET A 25 29.07 -17.94 -17.74
C MET A 25 30.45 -17.88 -17.07
N THR A 26 31.13 -16.75 -17.23
CA THR A 26 32.26 -16.39 -16.37
C THR A 26 31.76 -15.83 -15.05
N ILE A 27 32.66 -15.76 -14.06
CA ILE A 27 32.30 -15.21 -12.74
C ILE A 27 31.95 -13.72 -12.82
N GLU A 28 32.59 -12.96 -13.70
CA GLU A 28 32.30 -11.56 -13.96
C GLU A 28 30.90 -11.38 -14.52
N GLN A 29 30.48 -12.24 -15.45
CA GLN A 29 29.12 -12.24 -15.98
C GLN A 29 28.08 -12.60 -14.92
N MET A 30 28.39 -13.50 -14.01
CA MET A 30 27.50 -13.85 -12.89
C MET A 30 27.36 -12.67 -11.93
N VAL A 31 28.48 -12.02 -11.54
CA VAL A 31 28.43 -10.81 -10.71
C VAL A 31 27.63 -9.70 -11.38
N GLY A 32 27.75 -9.51 -12.69
CA GLY A 32 26.94 -8.53 -13.43
C GLY A 32 25.45 -8.79 -13.33
N GLN A 33 25.02 -10.06 -13.33
CA GLN A 33 23.59 -10.38 -13.17
C GLN A 33 23.02 -10.01 -11.79
N LEU A 34 23.87 -9.85 -10.77
CA LEU A 34 23.49 -9.41 -9.43
C LEU A 34 23.30 -7.88 -9.34
N VAL A 35 23.63 -7.13 -10.40
CA VAL A 35 23.53 -5.67 -10.41
C VAL A 35 22.17 -5.25 -10.99
N GLN A 36 21.44 -4.40 -10.24
CA GLN A 36 20.39 -3.56 -10.78
C GLN A 36 20.90 -2.13 -10.82
N ALA A 37 21.03 -1.57 -12.00
CA ALA A 37 21.61 -0.25 -12.21
C ALA A 37 20.53 0.83 -12.41
N ASP A 38 20.88 2.09 -12.09
CA ASP A 38 20.08 3.25 -12.45
C ASP A 38 20.28 3.58 -13.94
N GLY A 39 19.24 3.39 -14.72
CA GLY A 39 19.30 3.58 -16.16
C GLY A 39 19.49 5.02 -16.63
N ARG A 40 19.47 6.00 -15.72
CA ARG A 40 19.78 7.39 -16.01
C ARG A 40 21.29 7.66 -16.17
N GLN A 41 22.15 6.66 -15.84
CA GLN A 41 23.61 6.79 -15.82
C GLN A 41 24.26 5.70 -16.69
N ASP A 42 25.00 6.06 -17.73
CA ASP A 42 25.88 5.18 -18.54
C ASP A 42 25.34 3.76 -18.86
N ALA A 43 24.05 3.63 -19.09
CA ALA A 43 23.37 2.33 -19.21
C ALA A 43 23.98 1.42 -20.29
N GLU A 44 24.38 1.96 -21.45
CA GLU A 44 25.02 1.20 -22.53
C GLU A 44 26.35 0.58 -22.10
N SER A 45 27.17 1.35 -21.39
CA SER A 45 28.47 0.88 -20.87
C SER A 45 28.29 -0.23 -19.86
N GLN A 46 27.28 -0.13 -19.00
CA GLN A 46 26.97 -1.16 -17.99
C GLN A 46 26.47 -2.46 -18.65
N VAL A 47 25.67 -2.39 -19.71
CA VAL A 47 25.26 -3.59 -20.48
C VAL A 47 26.46 -4.29 -21.10
N ILE A 48 27.35 -3.55 -21.77
CA ILE A 48 28.47 -4.11 -22.52
C ILE A 48 29.64 -4.49 -21.59
N GLY A 49 29.98 -3.65 -20.62
CA GLY A 49 31.13 -3.82 -19.73
C GLY A 49 30.85 -4.77 -18.57
N GLU A 50 29.81 -4.48 -17.79
CA GLU A 50 29.51 -5.19 -16.55
C GLU A 50 28.52 -6.35 -16.72
N ARG A 51 27.77 -6.39 -17.82
CA ARG A 51 26.73 -7.40 -18.06
C ARG A 51 25.64 -7.39 -17.02
N VAL A 52 25.20 -6.18 -16.61
CA VAL A 52 24.18 -5.99 -15.56
C VAL A 52 22.92 -6.79 -15.84
N GLY A 53 22.26 -7.24 -14.76
CA GLY A 53 21.08 -8.08 -14.83
C GLY A 53 19.78 -7.32 -15.03
N SER A 54 19.72 -6.07 -14.54
CA SER A 54 18.50 -5.29 -14.47
C SER A 54 18.79 -3.79 -14.49
N PHE A 55 17.78 -3.03 -14.93
CA PHE A 55 17.75 -1.56 -14.81
C PHE A 55 16.44 -1.11 -14.17
N LEU A 56 16.50 -0.01 -13.44
CA LEU A 56 15.34 0.80 -13.09
C LEU A 56 15.41 2.16 -13.79
N HIS A 57 14.28 2.89 -13.83
CA HIS A 57 14.12 4.21 -14.47
C HIS A 57 14.35 4.24 -16.00
N ILE A 58 14.22 3.10 -16.68
CA ILE A 58 14.26 3.00 -18.13
C ILE A 58 12.87 2.63 -18.66
N LEU A 59 12.34 3.44 -19.57
CA LEU A 59 10.99 3.33 -20.12
C LEU A 59 11.01 3.40 -21.65
N GLY A 60 10.01 2.81 -22.29
CA GLY A 60 9.72 3.00 -23.71
C GLY A 60 10.83 2.55 -24.64
N ALA A 61 11.16 3.36 -25.64
CA ALA A 61 12.11 3.00 -26.70
C ALA A 61 13.50 2.64 -26.16
N LYS A 62 13.93 3.24 -25.04
CA LYS A 62 15.25 2.99 -24.46
C LYS A 62 15.39 1.53 -23.98
N THR A 63 14.30 0.91 -23.54
CA THR A 63 14.32 -0.53 -23.18
C THR A 63 14.71 -1.42 -24.38
N VAL A 64 14.26 -1.05 -25.59
CA VAL A 64 14.60 -1.76 -26.83
C VAL A 64 16.08 -1.62 -27.18
N GLU A 65 16.62 -0.41 -27.04
CA GLU A 65 18.04 -0.14 -27.32
C GLU A 65 18.95 -0.97 -26.42
N LEU A 66 18.71 -0.92 -25.10
CA LEU A 66 19.51 -1.67 -24.14
C LEU A 66 19.35 -3.18 -24.31
N GLN A 67 18.14 -3.66 -24.57
CA GLN A 67 17.93 -5.09 -24.83
C GLN A 67 18.66 -5.56 -26.10
N ARG A 68 18.69 -4.76 -27.18
CA ARG A 68 19.46 -5.06 -28.39
C ARG A 68 20.97 -5.11 -28.11
N LEU A 69 21.48 -4.23 -27.25
CA LEU A 69 22.88 -4.31 -26.82
C LEU A 69 23.15 -5.59 -26.02
N ALA A 70 22.26 -5.98 -25.12
CA ALA A 70 22.38 -7.25 -24.39
C ALA A 70 22.37 -8.47 -25.34
N ASP A 71 21.56 -8.44 -26.39
CA ASP A 71 21.46 -9.50 -27.41
C ASP A 71 22.76 -9.67 -28.23
N GLN A 72 23.58 -8.62 -28.34
CA GLN A 72 24.88 -8.68 -29.02
C GLN A 72 25.98 -9.26 -28.13
N THR A 73 25.73 -9.47 -26.84
CA THR A 73 26.68 -10.11 -25.93
C THR A 73 26.76 -11.62 -26.18
N PRO A 74 27.86 -12.31 -25.82
CA PRO A 74 28.06 -13.72 -26.19
C PRO A 74 26.93 -14.67 -25.74
N LEU A 75 26.33 -14.43 -24.59
CA LEU A 75 25.25 -15.26 -24.04
C LEU A 75 23.86 -14.67 -24.27
N ALA A 76 23.76 -13.42 -24.73
CA ALA A 76 22.51 -12.71 -24.99
C ALA A 76 21.49 -12.83 -23.84
N ILE A 77 21.96 -12.64 -22.58
CA ILE A 77 21.10 -12.73 -21.39
C ILE A 77 20.18 -11.51 -21.38
N PRO A 78 18.86 -11.69 -21.34
CA PRO A 78 17.91 -10.58 -21.36
C PRO A 78 17.97 -9.75 -20.09
N LEU A 79 17.67 -8.44 -20.23
CA LEU A 79 17.54 -7.51 -19.12
C LEU A 79 16.15 -7.57 -18.50
N ILE A 80 16.06 -7.30 -17.19
CA ILE A 80 14.81 -6.99 -16.50
C ILE A 80 14.74 -5.47 -16.35
N PHE A 81 13.61 -4.86 -16.68
CA PHE A 81 13.34 -3.43 -16.43
C PHE A 81 12.29 -3.30 -15.35
N GLY A 82 12.64 -2.57 -14.28
CA GLY A 82 11.81 -2.36 -13.11
C GLY A 82 11.45 -0.90 -12.88
N ILE A 83 10.36 -0.66 -12.14
CA ILE A 83 9.92 0.66 -11.67
C ILE A 83 8.98 0.53 -10.47
N ASP A 84 8.79 1.62 -9.73
CA ASP A 84 7.83 1.73 -8.63
C ASP A 84 6.42 2.07 -9.13
N ALA A 85 5.76 1.12 -9.76
CA ALA A 85 4.34 1.25 -10.13
C ALA A 85 3.47 0.80 -8.95
N ILE A 86 3.44 1.59 -7.86
CA ILE A 86 2.85 1.23 -6.57
C ILE A 86 1.32 1.17 -6.65
N HIS A 87 0.68 2.18 -7.23
CA HIS A 87 -0.77 2.24 -7.39
C HIS A 87 -1.20 2.60 -8.83
N GLY A 88 -0.53 2.00 -9.79
CA GLY A 88 -0.65 2.24 -11.22
C GLY A 88 0.70 2.55 -11.85
N HIS A 89 0.77 2.65 -13.18
CA HIS A 89 2.00 3.02 -13.88
C HIS A 89 2.21 4.55 -13.85
N GLY A 90 2.37 5.12 -12.64
CA GLY A 90 2.35 6.55 -12.34
C GLY A 90 3.39 7.40 -13.07
N PHE A 91 4.42 6.80 -13.67
CA PHE A 91 5.52 7.50 -14.34
C PHE A 91 5.44 7.48 -15.87
N TRP A 92 4.29 7.14 -16.44
CA TRP A 92 4.05 7.26 -17.88
C TRP A 92 2.88 8.21 -18.15
N PRO A 93 3.05 9.21 -19.05
CA PRO A 93 2.01 10.21 -19.32
C PRO A 93 0.67 9.58 -19.71
N GLY A 94 -0.41 9.91 -19.00
CA GLY A 94 -1.75 9.41 -19.25
C GLY A 94 -2.02 7.98 -18.78
N ALA A 95 -1.05 7.27 -18.21
CA ALA A 95 -1.29 5.96 -17.61
C ALA A 95 -2.21 6.06 -16.40
N THR A 96 -2.89 4.96 -16.09
CA THR A 96 -3.89 4.92 -15.02
C THR A 96 -3.24 4.98 -13.64
N VAL A 97 -3.57 6.01 -12.86
CA VAL A 97 -3.16 6.16 -11.46
C VAL A 97 -4.38 5.93 -10.58
N PHE A 98 -4.36 4.82 -9.85
CA PHE A 98 -5.40 4.41 -8.90
C PHE A 98 -5.27 5.20 -7.59
N PRO A 99 -6.26 5.10 -6.68
CA PRO A 99 -6.07 5.53 -5.30
C PRO A 99 -4.81 4.89 -4.71
N THR A 100 -4.10 5.62 -3.83
CA THR A 100 -2.93 5.05 -3.12
C THR A 100 -3.30 3.79 -2.36
N GLN A 101 -2.33 2.98 -1.96
CA GLN A 101 -2.61 1.71 -1.27
C GLN A 101 -3.46 1.94 -0.01
N LEU A 102 -3.18 2.98 0.78
CA LEU A 102 -3.98 3.32 1.95
C LEU A 102 -5.41 3.71 1.58
N ALA A 103 -5.58 4.54 0.57
CA ALA A 103 -6.91 4.91 0.09
C ALA A 103 -7.70 3.68 -0.37
N LEU A 104 -7.11 2.89 -1.29
CA LEU A 104 -7.82 1.74 -1.87
C LEU A 104 -8.10 0.63 -0.84
N SER A 105 -7.26 0.48 0.17
CA SER A 105 -7.51 -0.47 1.27
C SER A 105 -8.82 -0.20 2.00
N CYS A 106 -9.23 1.07 2.09
CA CYS A 106 -10.51 1.46 2.71
C CYS A 106 -11.75 0.92 1.97
N SER A 107 -11.58 0.39 0.76
CA SER A 107 -12.65 -0.34 0.06
C SER A 107 -12.96 -1.70 0.70
N TRP A 108 -12.04 -2.29 1.45
CA TRP A 108 -12.10 -3.68 1.95
C TRP A 108 -12.45 -4.69 0.85
N ASN A 109 -11.96 -4.44 -0.37
CA ASN A 109 -12.31 -5.20 -1.57
C ASN A 109 -11.05 -5.74 -2.28
N PRO A 110 -10.60 -6.97 -1.96
CA PRO A 110 -9.43 -7.55 -2.60
C PRO A 110 -9.54 -7.67 -4.12
N GLN A 111 -10.76 -7.79 -4.67
CA GLN A 111 -10.96 -7.87 -6.12
C GLN A 111 -10.54 -6.59 -6.84
N LEU A 112 -10.70 -5.42 -6.18
CA LEU A 112 -10.25 -4.15 -6.74
C LEU A 112 -8.71 -4.07 -6.78
N LEU A 113 -8.03 -4.64 -5.78
CA LEU A 113 -6.57 -4.73 -5.76
C LEU A 113 -6.05 -5.65 -6.88
N GLU A 114 -6.68 -6.81 -7.07
CA GLU A 114 -6.34 -7.71 -8.17
C GLU A 114 -6.52 -7.03 -9.53
N MET A 115 -7.62 -6.30 -9.70
CA MET A 115 -7.91 -5.55 -10.93
C MET A 115 -6.90 -4.41 -11.15
N GLN A 116 -6.56 -3.63 -10.13
CA GLN A 116 -5.48 -2.63 -10.18
C GLN A 116 -4.19 -3.28 -10.68
N GLY A 117 -3.79 -4.42 -10.11
CA GLY A 117 -2.59 -5.15 -10.52
C GLY A 117 -2.61 -5.53 -12.00
N ARG A 118 -3.74 -6.04 -12.52
CA ARG A 118 -3.89 -6.40 -13.94
C ARG A 118 -3.76 -5.20 -14.88
N VAL A 119 -4.39 -4.08 -14.54
CA VAL A 119 -4.28 -2.85 -15.33
C VAL A 119 -2.85 -2.32 -15.31
N THR A 120 -2.24 -2.25 -14.12
CA THR A 120 -0.85 -1.82 -13.94
C THR A 120 0.11 -2.68 -14.79
N ALA A 121 -0.01 -4.01 -14.73
CA ALA A 121 0.83 -4.93 -15.52
C ALA A 121 0.69 -4.70 -17.05
N ARG A 122 -0.54 -4.52 -17.54
CA ARG A 122 -0.78 -4.25 -18.96
C ARG A 122 -0.14 -2.95 -19.43
N GLU A 123 -0.27 -1.88 -18.66
CA GLU A 123 0.30 -0.58 -19.01
C GLU A 123 1.83 -0.58 -18.92
N MET A 124 2.40 -1.23 -17.89
CA MET A 124 3.84 -1.42 -17.75
C MET A 124 4.44 -2.19 -18.93
N LEU A 125 3.85 -3.31 -19.32
CA LEU A 125 4.31 -4.13 -20.47
C LEU A 125 4.24 -3.35 -21.78
N CYS A 126 3.22 -2.50 -21.96
CA CYS A 126 3.12 -1.62 -23.13
C CYS A 126 4.33 -0.68 -23.24
N THR A 127 4.95 -0.32 -22.14
CA THR A 127 6.11 0.60 -22.05
C THR A 127 7.45 -0.13 -21.87
N GLY A 128 7.46 -1.48 -21.89
CA GLY A 128 8.66 -2.31 -21.83
C GLY A 128 9.17 -2.67 -20.44
N LEU A 129 8.32 -2.55 -19.43
CA LEU A 129 8.64 -2.89 -18.04
C LEU A 129 8.18 -4.31 -17.69
N HIS A 130 8.97 -5.01 -16.88
CA HIS A 130 8.77 -6.41 -16.52
C HIS A 130 8.59 -6.64 -15.03
N TRP A 131 8.87 -5.63 -14.19
CA TRP A 131 8.95 -5.75 -12.74
C TRP A 131 8.48 -4.47 -12.07
N THR A 132 7.58 -4.60 -11.08
CA THR A 132 7.20 -3.50 -10.20
C THR A 132 7.63 -3.76 -8.76
N PHE A 133 8.06 -2.70 -8.05
CA PHE A 133 8.41 -2.76 -6.63
C PHE A 133 7.18 -2.55 -5.75
N SER A 134 6.17 -3.37 -5.98
CA SER A 134 4.85 -3.38 -5.32
C SER A 134 4.41 -4.83 -5.08
N PRO A 135 3.69 -5.14 -3.96
CA PRO A 135 3.08 -4.26 -2.95
C PRO A 135 4.00 -3.83 -1.80
N VAL A 136 3.65 -2.72 -1.15
CA VAL A 136 4.25 -2.29 0.12
C VAL A 136 3.48 -2.92 1.29
N LEU A 137 4.15 -3.75 2.11
CA LEU A 137 3.54 -4.54 3.17
C LEU A 137 3.87 -4.03 4.58
N CYS A 138 4.41 -2.82 4.66
CA CYS A 138 4.67 -2.16 5.93
C CYS A 138 3.37 -1.86 6.66
N LEU A 139 3.34 -2.06 7.98
CA LEU A 139 2.18 -1.71 8.81
C LEU A 139 2.22 -0.22 9.14
N THR A 140 1.08 0.45 9.15
CA THR A 140 0.98 1.79 9.74
C THR A 140 1.11 1.67 11.25
N ARG A 141 2.14 2.26 11.83
CA ARG A 141 2.37 2.31 13.28
C ARG A 141 2.52 3.74 13.78
N ASP A 142 3.62 4.41 13.47
CA ASP A 142 3.79 5.82 13.78
C ASP A 142 3.31 6.68 12.59
N LEU A 143 2.27 7.48 12.80
CA LEU A 143 1.66 8.29 11.74
C LEU A 143 2.55 9.47 11.28
N ARG A 144 3.62 9.76 12.01
CA ARG A 144 4.61 10.78 11.62
C ARG A 144 5.47 10.33 10.45
N TRP A 145 5.59 9.02 10.22
CA TRP A 145 6.34 8.46 9.11
C TRP A 145 5.80 8.94 7.76
N GLY A 146 6.69 9.37 6.87
CA GLY A 146 6.32 9.96 5.57
C GLY A 146 5.58 8.99 4.65
N ARG A 147 5.90 7.69 4.72
CA ARG A 147 5.44 6.63 3.81
C ARG A 147 4.16 5.92 4.24
N VAL A 148 3.39 6.46 5.18
CA VAL A 148 2.11 5.88 5.64
C VAL A 148 1.14 5.64 4.48
N GLY A 149 1.05 6.56 3.53
CA GLY A 149 0.15 6.47 2.36
C GLY A 149 0.43 5.29 1.43
N GLU A 150 1.67 4.75 1.47
CA GLU A 150 2.07 3.58 0.68
C GLU A 150 1.59 2.25 1.29
N THR A 151 1.14 2.25 2.55
CA THR A 151 0.72 1.04 3.27
C THR A 151 -0.74 0.69 3.01
N PHE A 152 -1.15 -0.53 3.35
CA PHE A 152 -2.57 -0.90 3.39
C PHE A 152 -3.23 -0.65 4.77
N GLY A 153 -2.56 0.08 5.67
CA GLY A 153 -3.06 0.40 7.00
C GLY A 153 -2.36 -0.36 8.13
N GLU A 154 -3.05 -0.58 9.25
CA GLU A 154 -2.44 -1.02 10.51
C GLU A 154 -2.61 -2.50 10.84
N ASP A 155 -3.47 -3.25 10.10
CA ASP A 155 -3.81 -4.63 10.41
C ASP A 155 -3.05 -5.65 9.55
N PRO A 156 -2.25 -6.56 10.14
CA PRO A 156 -1.42 -7.51 9.39
C PRO A 156 -2.22 -8.56 8.59
N TYR A 157 -3.40 -8.97 9.07
CA TYR A 157 -4.24 -9.92 8.34
C TYR A 157 -4.81 -9.27 7.07
N LEU A 158 -5.35 -8.07 7.21
CA LEU A 158 -5.95 -7.32 6.11
C LEU A 158 -4.91 -6.97 5.03
N ILE A 159 -3.70 -6.53 5.46
CA ILE A 159 -2.57 -6.26 4.56
C ILE A 159 -2.24 -7.51 3.73
N GLY A 160 -2.15 -8.67 4.38
CA GLY A 160 -1.87 -9.94 3.69
C GLY A 160 -2.93 -10.31 2.66
N GLU A 161 -4.23 -10.13 2.97
CA GLU A 161 -5.32 -10.41 2.03
C GLU A 161 -5.27 -9.49 0.80
N PHE A 162 -5.02 -8.20 1.00
CA PHE A 162 -4.87 -7.24 -0.10
C PHE A 162 -3.63 -7.51 -0.95
N ALA A 163 -2.51 -7.76 -0.30
CA ALA A 163 -1.24 -8.02 -0.98
C ALA A 163 -1.31 -9.27 -1.87
N LYS A 164 -1.92 -10.36 -1.39
CA LYS A 164 -2.13 -11.57 -2.20
C LYS A 164 -2.95 -11.28 -3.46
N ALA A 165 -3.99 -10.45 -3.34
CA ALA A 165 -4.83 -10.07 -4.46
C ALA A 165 -4.05 -9.22 -5.47
N LEU A 166 -3.29 -8.22 -5.01
CA LEU A 166 -2.46 -7.38 -5.87
C LEU A 166 -1.36 -8.19 -6.59
N VAL A 167 -0.65 -9.07 -5.86
CA VAL A 167 0.37 -9.96 -6.44
C VAL A 167 -0.25 -10.85 -7.53
N ARG A 168 -1.43 -11.42 -7.29
CA ARG A 168 -2.16 -12.21 -8.29
C ARG A 168 -2.53 -11.37 -9.52
N GLY A 169 -2.94 -10.13 -9.32
CA GLY A 169 -3.22 -9.20 -10.41
C GLY A 169 -1.99 -8.91 -11.27
N LEU A 170 -0.84 -8.68 -10.65
CA LEU A 170 0.42 -8.37 -11.32
C LEU A 170 1.04 -9.59 -12.02
N GLN A 171 1.15 -10.72 -11.31
CA GLN A 171 1.84 -11.93 -11.80
C GLN A 171 0.94 -12.86 -12.61
N GLY A 172 -0.40 -12.74 -12.49
CA GLY A 172 -1.34 -13.68 -13.09
C GLY A 172 -1.14 -15.11 -12.59
N ASP A 173 -1.74 -16.06 -13.29
CA ASP A 173 -1.60 -17.50 -12.99
C ASP A 173 -0.30 -18.09 -13.56
N ASN A 174 0.34 -17.40 -14.50
CA ASN A 174 1.57 -17.84 -15.17
C ASN A 174 2.43 -16.64 -15.55
N LEU A 175 3.65 -16.58 -15.02
CA LEU A 175 4.60 -15.49 -15.30
C LEU A 175 5.03 -15.40 -16.76
N SER A 176 5.06 -16.51 -17.50
CA SER A 176 5.39 -16.48 -18.94
C SER A 176 4.29 -15.85 -19.80
N SER A 177 3.11 -15.59 -19.23
CA SER A 177 2.01 -14.88 -19.90
C SER A 177 2.46 -13.49 -20.38
N PRO A 178 2.04 -13.06 -21.59
CA PRO A 178 2.36 -11.72 -22.09
C PRO A 178 1.66 -10.58 -21.31
N HIS A 179 0.92 -10.89 -20.26
CA HIS A 179 0.18 -9.96 -19.43
C HIS A 179 0.68 -9.90 -17.97
N SER A 180 1.72 -10.67 -17.65
CA SER A 180 2.26 -10.80 -16.30
C SER A 180 3.56 -10.02 -16.13
N VAL A 181 3.74 -9.39 -14.98
CA VAL A 181 4.98 -8.76 -14.53
C VAL A 181 5.38 -9.35 -13.17
N LEU A 182 6.64 -9.23 -12.78
CA LEU A 182 7.07 -9.56 -11.42
C LEU A 182 6.50 -8.54 -10.44
N ALA A 183 5.93 -9.02 -9.34
CA ALA A 183 5.65 -8.25 -8.14
C ALA A 183 6.84 -8.29 -7.18
N CYS A 184 6.97 -7.31 -6.30
CA CYS A 184 8.01 -7.25 -5.27
C CYS A 184 7.42 -6.86 -3.93
N ALA A 185 7.37 -7.81 -2.99
CA ALA A 185 6.92 -7.53 -1.63
C ALA A 185 7.97 -6.71 -0.88
N LYS A 186 7.60 -5.50 -0.41
CA LYS A 186 8.51 -4.57 0.24
C LYS A 186 7.86 -3.88 1.45
N HIS A 187 8.62 -3.36 2.42
CA HIS A 187 10.06 -3.49 2.60
C HIS A 187 10.30 -4.49 3.73
N TYR A 188 11.01 -5.57 3.46
CA TYR A 188 11.13 -6.73 4.35
C TYR A 188 12.24 -6.55 5.37
N ALA A 189 11.88 -6.37 6.65
CA ALA A 189 10.61 -6.24 7.31
C ALA A 189 10.69 -5.25 8.49
N GLY A 190 9.52 -4.85 9.05
CA GLY A 190 9.47 -3.99 10.23
C GLY A 190 9.74 -2.50 9.98
N TYR A 191 9.75 -2.07 8.75
CA TYR A 191 10.22 -0.75 8.31
C TYR A 191 9.45 0.44 8.92
N SER A 192 8.20 0.29 9.24
CA SER A 192 7.34 1.34 9.80
C SER A 192 7.37 1.48 11.32
N GLU A 193 8.08 0.62 12.02
CA GLU A 193 8.24 0.67 13.48
C GLU A 193 9.53 1.42 13.88
N THR A 194 9.95 2.37 13.07
CA THR A 194 11.15 3.15 13.32
C THR A 194 10.98 4.11 14.50
N VAL A 195 12.06 4.30 15.26
CA VAL A 195 12.04 5.13 16.46
C VAL A 195 11.69 6.59 16.13
N GLY A 196 10.57 7.06 16.67
CA GLY A 196 10.08 8.42 16.47
C GLY A 196 9.47 8.70 15.11
N GLY A 197 9.06 7.66 14.37
CA GLY A 197 8.47 7.78 13.03
C GLY A 197 9.45 8.31 11.98
N ARG A 198 10.77 8.20 12.23
CA ARG A 198 11.80 8.70 11.32
C ARG A 198 12.17 7.63 10.29
N ASP A 199 12.09 8.00 9.05
CA ASP A 199 12.35 7.10 7.93
C ASP A 199 13.76 6.48 8.01
N ALA A 200 13.86 5.17 7.72
CA ALA A 200 15.11 4.40 7.68
C ALA A 200 15.93 4.34 8.99
N THR A 201 15.40 4.80 10.13
CA THR A 201 16.06 4.66 11.42
C THR A 201 15.85 3.27 12.02
N GLU A 202 16.48 2.97 13.16
CA GLU A 202 16.34 1.71 13.85
C GLU A 202 14.91 1.39 14.26
N ALA A 203 14.55 0.11 14.22
CA ALA A 203 13.33 -0.44 14.77
C ALA A 203 13.66 -1.35 15.97
N GLU A 204 13.13 -1.02 17.15
CA GLU A 204 13.26 -1.83 18.36
C GLU A 204 12.17 -2.90 18.38
N LEU A 205 12.46 -4.06 17.81
CA LEU A 205 11.49 -5.14 17.58
C LEU A 205 11.99 -6.47 18.13
N SER A 206 11.42 -6.93 19.23
CA SER A 206 11.66 -8.31 19.63
C SER A 206 11.20 -9.29 18.52
N GLU A 207 11.85 -10.46 18.44
CA GLU A 207 11.46 -11.52 17.49
C GLU A 207 9.96 -11.86 17.62
N ARG A 208 9.43 -11.92 18.85
CA ARG A 208 8.01 -12.15 19.10
C ARG A 208 7.13 -11.08 18.45
N LYS A 209 7.46 -9.78 18.62
CA LYS A 209 6.69 -8.68 18.04
C LYS A 209 6.79 -8.71 16.50
N LEU A 210 7.96 -9.00 15.97
CA LEU A 210 8.20 -9.12 14.54
C LEU A 210 7.34 -10.25 13.94
N ARG A 211 7.34 -11.44 14.56
CA ARG A 211 6.53 -12.59 14.12
C ARG A 211 5.04 -12.42 14.36
N SER A 212 4.63 -11.64 15.35
CA SER A 212 3.21 -11.40 15.63
C SER A 212 2.54 -10.46 14.62
N TYR A 213 3.27 -9.47 14.11
CA TYR A 213 2.65 -8.37 13.37
C TYR A 213 3.31 -8.10 12.01
N PHE A 214 4.64 -8.07 11.92
CA PHE A 214 5.34 -7.55 10.75
C PHE A 214 5.68 -8.63 9.71
N LEU A 215 5.90 -9.86 10.13
CA LEU A 215 6.18 -10.98 9.24
C LEU A 215 4.94 -11.62 8.59
N PRO A 216 3.76 -11.68 9.24
CA PRO A 216 2.61 -12.40 8.68
C PRO A 216 2.16 -11.94 7.30
N PRO A 217 2.10 -10.63 6.94
CA PRO A 217 1.77 -10.20 5.58
C PRO A 217 2.75 -10.73 4.54
N PHE A 218 4.04 -10.73 4.86
CA PHE A 218 5.11 -11.24 3.99
C PHE A 218 5.04 -12.75 3.81
N GLU A 219 4.79 -13.49 4.90
CA GLU A 219 4.59 -14.94 4.83
C GLU A 219 3.42 -15.30 3.91
N GLN A 220 2.29 -14.59 4.04
CA GLN A 220 1.12 -14.82 3.20
C GLN A 220 1.44 -14.66 1.71
N VAL A 221 2.18 -13.62 1.30
CA VAL A 221 2.52 -13.40 -0.11
C VAL A 221 3.64 -14.32 -0.59
N ALA A 222 4.60 -14.70 0.26
CA ALA A 222 5.60 -15.70 -0.08
C ALA A 222 4.94 -17.04 -0.42
N ARG A 223 4.04 -17.51 0.45
CA ARG A 223 3.26 -18.75 0.23
C ARG A 223 2.27 -18.65 -0.92
N ALA A 224 1.80 -17.44 -1.26
CA ALA A 224 0.96 -17.18 -2.42
C ALA A 224 1.74 -17.07 -3.75
N GLY A 225 3.08 -17.23 -3.72
CA GLY A 225 3.92 -17.28 -4.91
C GLY A 225 4.41 -15.92 -5.42
N CYS A 226 4.53 -14.91 -4.58
CA CYS A 226 5.26 -13.68 -4.91
C CYS A 226 6.72 -14.05 -5.24
N ARG A 227 7.25 -13.54 -6.34
CA ARG A 227 8.55 -13.98 -6.89
C ARG A 227 9.73 -13.11 -6.50
N THR A 228 9.50 -11.92 -5.97
CA THR A 228 10.59 -11.07 -5.49
C THR A 228 10.25 -10.39 -4.17
N PHE A 229 11.27 -10.16 -3.36
CA PHE A 229 11.21 -9.42 -2.11
C PHE A 229 12.28 -8.34 -2.11
N MET A 230 12.00 -7.20 -1.46
CA MET A 230 12.96 -6.12 -1.28
C MET A 230 13.27 -5.93 0.19
N THR A 231 14.57 -5.87 0.55
CA THR A 231 15.01 -5.63 1.93
C THR A 231 14.76 -4.19 2.35
N ALA A 232 14.36 -4.00 3.61
CA ALA A 232 14.19 -2.68 4.18
C ALA A 232 15.51 -1.99 4.52
N TYR A 233 15.48 -0.66 4.66
CA TYR A 233 16.67 0.14 4.95
C TYR A 233 17.17 0.03 6.40
N GLN A 234 16.25 -0.10 7.36
CA GLN A 234 16.59 0.06 8.77
C GLN A 234 17.36 -1.12 9.36
N CYS A 235 17.88 -0.88 10.57
CA CYS A 235 18.29 -1.95 11.47
C CYS A 235 17.11 -2.43 12.31
N ILE A 236 17.12 -3.71 12.67
CA ILE A 236 16.23 -4.29 13.68
C ILE A 236 17.14 -4.72 14.84
N ASP A 237 16.93 -4.13 16.01
CA ASP A 237 17.75 -4.41 17.20
C ASP A 237 19.26 -4.38 16.89
N GLY A 238 19.72 -3.37 16.13
CA GLY A 238 21.10 -3.15 15.73
C GLY A 238 21.58 -3.98 14.54
N VAL A 239 20.78 -4.89 13.97
CA VAL A 239 21.14 -5.68 12.78
C VAL A 239 20.45 -5.11 11.54
N SER A 240 21.25 -4.61 10.59
CA SER A 240 20.69 -4.10 9.32
C SER A 240 19.97 -5.19 8.55
N CYS A 241 18.78 -4.90 8.04
CA CYS A 241 17.97 -5.87 7.28
C CYS A 241 18.74 -6.46 6.09
N VAL A 242 19.60 -5.68 5.43
CA VAL A 242 20.35 -6.11 4.24
C VAL A 242 21.46 -7.13 4.56
N VAL A 243 21.88 -7.27 5.81
CA VAL A 243 22.85 -8.27 6.27
C VAL A 243 22.27 -9.23 7.31
N ASN A 244 20.95 -9.24 7.47
CA ASN A 244 20.28 -10.09 8.45
C ASN A 244 20.01 -11.50 7.88
N HIS A 245 20.97 -12.40 8.10
CA HIS A 245 20.88 -13.80 7.65
C HIS A 245 19.65 -14.53 8.20
N TRP A 246 19.31 -14.31 9.48
CA TRP A 246 18.12 -14.91 10.09
C TRP A 246 16.85 -14.51 9.31
N LEU A 247 16.68 -13.21 9.03
CA LEU A 247 15.51 -12.70 8.32
C LEU A 247 15.43 -13.23 6.89
N LEU A 248 16.53 -13.10 6.11
CA LEU A 248 16.55 -13.34 4.67
C LEU A 248 16.71 -14.81 4.30
N THR A 249 17.39 -15.60 5.13
CA THR A 249 17.67 -17.01 4.83
C THR A 249 16.86 -17.94 5.71
N GLU A 250 16.93 -17.82 7.04
CA GLU A 250 16.26 -18.77 7.92
C GLU A 250 14.74 -18.61 7.84
N VAL A 251 14.21 -17.40 8.03
CA VAL A 251 12.76 -17.15 7.99
C VAL A 251 12.23 -17.22 6.55
N LEU A 252 12.72 -16.36 5.66
CA LEU A 252 12.14 -16.23 4.32
C LEU A 252 12.29 -17.50 3.49
N ARG A 253 13.49 -18.09 3.46
CA ARG A 253 13.78 -19.21 2.57
C ARG A 253 13.56 -20.58 3.22
N GLN A 254 14.05 -20.78 4.45
CA GLN A 254 13.98 -22.11 5.08
C GLN A 254 12.63 -22.37 5.72
N GLU A 255 12.06 -21.41 6.48
CA GLU A 255 10.76 -21.61 7.12
C GLU A 255 9.58 -21.46 6.11
N TRP A 256 9.63 -20.45 5.23
CA TRP A 256 8.51 -20.20 4.31
C TRP A 256 8.66 -20.85 2.93
N GLY A 257 9.85 -21.34 2.60
CA GLY A 257 10.12 -22.01 1.32
C GLY A 257 10.17 -21.06 0.12
N PHE A 258 10.52 -19.79 0.32
CA PHE A 258 10.62 -18.82 -0.76
C PHE A 258 11.73 -19.18 -1.76
N ASP A 259 11.37 -19.37 -3.03
CA ASP A 259 12.23 -19.81 -4.12
C ASP A 259 12.57 -18.70 -5.16
N GLY A 260 12.01 -17.50 -4.99
CA GLY A 260 12.31 -16.33 -5.80
C GLY A 260 13.66 -15.67 -5.48
N PHE A 261 13.86 -14.43 -5.93
CA PHE A 261 15.05 -13.66 -5.57
C PHE A 261 14.74 -12.44 -4.70
N VAL A 262 15.74 -12.04 -3.90
CA VAL A 262 15.69 -10.86 -3.04
C VAL A 262 16.52 -9.76 -3.68
N VAL A 263 15.93 -8.57 -3.79
CA VAL A 263 16.64 -7.33 -4.18
C VAL A 263 16.84 -6.45 -2.96
N THR A 264 17.96 -5.73 -2.90
CA THR A 264 18.13 -4.68 -1.89
C THR A 264 17.31 -3.44 -2.27
N ASP A 265 17.01 -2.60 -1.32
CA ASP A 265 16.55 -1.23 -1.61
C ASP A 265 17.70 -0.38 -2.13
N TRP A 266 17.42 0.87 -2.53
CA TRP A 266 18.34 1.81 -3.17
C TRP A 266 19.60 2.05 -2.34
N ASP A 267 20.77 1.70 -2.92
CA ASP A 267 22.08 1.79 -2.27
C ASP A 267 22.16 1.16 -0.86
N ASN A 268 21.29 0.19 -0.55
CA ASN A 268 21.16 -0.32 0.81
C ASN A 268 22.43 -1.01 1.32
N VAL A 269 23.24 -1.63 0.45
CA VAL A 269 24.56 -2.15 0.84
C VAL A 269 25.53 -1.00 1.15
N GLY A 270 25.51 0.08 0.35
CA GLY A 270 26.32 1.26 0.60
C GLY A 270 25.95 2.00 1.89
N ARG A 271 24.66 2.04 2.22
CA ARG A 271 24.13 2.66 3.46
C ARG A 271 24.70 2.00 4.73
N THR A 272 25.02 0.72 4.71
CA THR A 272 25.67 0.03 5.86
C THR A 272 27.01 0.64 6.25
N HIS A 273 27.73 1.19 5.27
CA HIS A 273 28.96 1.93 5.50
C HIS A 273 28.69 3.42 5.76
N ARG A 274 27.97 4.08 4.82
CA ARG A 274 27.86 5.55 4.77
C ARG A 274 26.97 6.13 5.87
N GLN A 275 25.95 5.39 6.31
CA GLN A 275 24.91 5.90 7.23
C GLN A 275 24.83 5.09 8.53
N GLN A 276 24.89 3.77 8.44
CA GLN A 276 24.74 2.89 9.60
C GLN A 276 26.07 2.62 10.34
N ALA A 277 27.22 2.97 9.73
CA ALA A 277 28.56 2.78 10.29
C ALA A 277 28.86 1.33 10.76
N LEU A 278 28.27 0.33 10.10
CA LEU A 278 28.46 -1.09 10.41
C LEU A 278 29.74 -1.66 9.81
N TYR A 279 30.16 -1.16 8.65
CA TYR A 279 31.32 -1.63 7.91
C TYR A 279 32.31 -0.51 7.62
N PRO A 280 33.64 -0.79 7.60
CA PRO A 280 34.65 0.23 7.31
C PRO A 280 34.65 0.69 5.83
N SER A 281 34.02 -0.06 4.93
CA SER A 281 33.86 0.26 3.52
C SER A 281 32.68 -0.49 2.92
N VAL A 282 32.18 -0.05 1.77
CA VAL A 282 31.15 -0.76 1.00
C VAL A 282 31.65 -2.15 0.59
N GLU A 283 32.93 -2.26 0.15
CA GLU A 283 33.54 -3.57 -0.21
C GLU A 283 33.46 -4.58 0.95
N ALA A 284 33.66 -4.13 2.19
CA ALA A 284 33.59 -5.01 3.37
C ALA A 284 32.17 -5.53 3.66
N ALA A 285 31.13 -4.80 3.27
CA ALA A 285 29.73 -5.19 3.46
C ALA A 285 29.22 -6.21 2.42
N ILE A 286 29.82 -6.25 1.23
CA ILE A 286 29.36 -7.08 0.10
C ILE A 286 29.25 -8.57 0.45
N PRO A 287 30.27 -9.23 1.05
CA PRO A 287 30.18 -10.66 1.35
C PRO A 287 29.01 -10.99 2.29
N ASP A 288 28.80 -10.18 3.32
CA ASP A 288 27.77 -10.45 4.31
C ASP A 288 26.37 -10.17 3.75
N SER A 289 26.21 -9.15 2.88
CA SER A 289 24.94 -8.87 2.21
C SER A 289 24.51 -10.03 1.30
N ILE A 290 25.42 -10.62 0.53
CA ILE A 290 25.09 -11.76 -0.36
C ILE A 290 24.82 -13.02 0.48
N ARG A 291 25.66 -13.32 1.48
CA ARG A 291 25.48 -14.49 2.36
C ARG A 291 24.23 -14.41 3.21
N ALA A 292 23.80 -13.19 3.56
CA ALA A 292 22.53 -13.01 4.26
C ALA A 292 21.33 -13.48 3.43
N GLY A 293 21.43 -13.42 2.09
CA GLY A 293 20.38 -13.92 1.19
C GLY A 293 19.89 -12.95 0.12
N ASN A 294 20.55 -11.77 -0.03
CA ASN A 294 20.27 -10.90 -1.17
C ASN A 294 20.84 -11.50 -2.45
N ASP A 295 20.11 -11.39 -3.53
CA ASP A 295 20.49 -11.91 -4.84
C ASP A 295 20.82 -10.77 -5.82
N MET A 296 20.06 -9.68 -5.78
CA MET A 296 20.25 -8.51 -6.65
C MET A 296 20.48 -7.26 -5.80
N ILE A 297 21.47 -6.47 -6.19
CA ILE A 297 21.90 -5.27 -5.47
C ILE A 297 21.47 -4.04 -6.26
N MET A 298 20.57 -3.26 -5.68
CA MET A 298 20.02 -2.05 -6.31
C MET A 298 20.97 -0.87 -6.09
N VAL A 299 21.44 -0.29 -7.18
CA VAL A 299 22.12 1.02 -7.26
C VAL A 299 23.21 1.25 -6.19
N THR A 300 24.03 0.24 -5.91
CA THR A 300 25.27 0.43 -5.13
C THR A 300 26.44 0.51 -6.11
N PRO A 301 26.98 1.71 -6.40
CA PRO A 301 27.95 1.90 -7.50
C PRO A 301 29.22 1.07 -7.37
N GLU A 302 29.69 0.87 -6.14
CA GLU A 302 30.91 0.11 -5.86
C GLU A 302 30.74 -1.40 -5.92
N PHE A 303 29.50 -1.90 -6.04
CA PHE A 303 29.19 -3.32 -5.87
C PHE A 303 29.93 -4.21 -6.88
N TYR A 304 29.85 -3.93 -8.18
CA TYR A 304 30.43 -4.80 -9.21
C TYR A 304 31.93 -5.01 -9.01
N GLN A 305 32.69 -3.92 -8.91
CA GLN A 305 34.13 -3.99 -8.72
C GLN A 305 34.51 -4.52 -7.34
N GLY A 306 33.76 -4.17 -6.30
CA GLY A 306 33.92 -4.65 -4.93
C GLY A 306 33.71 -6.16 -4.82
N ALA A 307 32.67 -6.71 -5.44
CA ALA A 307 32.41 -8.14 -5.46
C ALA A 307 33.55 -8.92 -6.16
N LEU A 308 34.03 -8.43 -7.31
CA LEU A 308 35.18 -9.02 -7.98
C LEU A 308 36.48 -8.93 -7.14
N SER A 309 36.67 -7.85 -6.39
CA SER A 309 37.78 -7.70 -5.43
C SER A 309 37.67 -8.73 -4.30
N CYS A 310 36.46 -8.87 -3.71
CA CYS A 310 36.18 -9.85 -2.65
C CYS A 310 36.42 -11.30 -3.10
N LEU A 311 36.02 -11.65 -4.31
CA LEU A 311 36.27 -12.96 -4.92
C LEU A 311 37.76 -13.22 -5.06
N ARG A 312 38.56 -12.24 -5.56
CA ARG A 312 40.03 -12.35 -5.67
C ARG A 312 40.74 -12.48 -4.33
N LYS A 313 40.19 -11.80 -3.30
CA LYS A 313 40.72 -11.86 -1.92
C LYS A 313 40.26 -13.11 -1.16
N GLY A 314 39.29 -13.87 -1.69
CA GLY A 314 38.71 -15.03 -1.03
C GLY A 314 37.76 -14.67 0.13
N THR A 315 37.35 -13.41 0.29
CA THR A 315 36.36 -12.97 1.31
C THR A 315 34.93 -13.24 0.88
N LEU A 316 34.68 -13.36 -0.43
CA LEU A 316 33.39 -13.81 -1.01
C LEU A 316 33.63 -15.14 -1.73
N GLY A 317 32.80 -16.14 -1.49
CA GLY A 317 32.83 -17.42 -2.17
C GLY A 317 32.24 -17.37 -3.58
N ARG A 318 32.78 -18.16 -4.50
CA ARG A 318 32.20 -18.34 -5.83
C ARG A 318 30.76 -18.90 -5.74
N GLU A 319 30.54 -19.84 -4.83
CA GLU A 319 29.25 -20.49 -4.60
C GLU A 319 28.16 -19.49 -4.16
N ASP A 320 28.53 -18.46 -3.37
CA ASP A 320 27.61 -17.41 -2.94
C ASP A 320 27.05 -16.64 -4.15
N VAL A 321 27.94 -16.26 -5.09
CA VAL A 321 27.58 -15.57 -6.33
C VAL A 321 26.77 -16.47 -7.27
N GLU A 322 27.17 -17.74 -7.42
CA GLU A 322 26.47 -18.71 -8.25
C GLU A 322 25.02 -18.93 -7.76
N GLN A 323 24.84 -19.00 -6.45
CA GLN A 323 23.50 -19.19 -5.88
C GLN A 323 22.57 -17.99 -6.16
N ALA A 324 23.07 -16.77 -5.93
CA ALA A 324 22.33 -15.54 -6.21
C ALA A 324 22.00 -15.40 -7.72
N CYS A 325 23.00 -15.58 -8.58
CA CYS A 325 22.83 -15.53 -10.03
C CYS A 325 21.80 -16.56 -10.52
N ARG A 326 21.85 -17.80 -10.01
CA ARG A 326 20.90 -18.86 -10.36
C ARG A 326 19.45 -18.46 -10.12
N ARG A 327 19.15 -17.84 -8.96
CA ARG A 327 17.78 -17.40 -8.63
C ARG A 327 17.28 -16.33 -9.60
N ILE A 328 18.13 -15.37 -9.93
CA ILE A 328 17.79 -14.31 -10.91
C ILE A 328 17.55 -14.90 -12.30
N LEU A 329 18.44 -15.74 -12.79
CA LEU A 329 18.32 -16.36 -14.10
C LEU A 329 17.08 -17.26 -14.18
N HIS A 330 16.77 -17.99 -13.12
CA HIS A 330 15.57 -18.80 -13.04
C HIS A 330 14.32 -17.95 -13.26
N GLN A 331 14.20 -16.81 -12.59
CA GLN A 331 13.06 -15.91 -12.78
C GLN A 331 13.01 -15.28 -14.20
N LYS A 332 14.17 -15.02 -14.84
CA LYS A 332 14.20 -14.60 -16.24
C LYS A 332 13.65 -15.66 -17.18
N PHE A 333 13.89 -16.94 -16.92
CA PHE A 333 13.29 -18.05 -17.67
C PHE A 333 11.80 -18.20 -17.38
N GLU A 334 11.38 -18.13 -16.11
CA GLU A 334 9.97 -18.16 -15.71
C GLU A 334 9.16 -17.03 -16.37
N LEU A 335 9.75 -15.82 -16.48
CA LEU A 335 9.16 -14.71 -17.24
C LEU A 335 9.12 -14.94 -18.76
N GLY A 336 9.80 -15.97 -19.27
CA GLY A 336 9.91 -16.24 -20.71
C GLY A 336 10.74 -15.20 -21.49
N LEU A 337 11.61 -14.41 -20.84
CA LEU A 337 12.38 -13.33 -21.48
C LEU A 337 13.39 -13.85 -22.53
N PHE A 338 13.86 -15.10 -22.41
CA PHE A 338 14.73 -15.72 -23.38
C PHE A 338 14.00 -16.14 -24.67
N ASP A 339 12.69 -16.37 -24.57
CA ASP A 339 11.84 -16.85 -25.66
C ASP A 339 11.10 -15.68 -26.31
N HIS A 340 10.64 -14.74 -25.50
CA HIS A 340 9.94 -13.52 -25.91
C HIS A 340 10.55 -12.31 -25.19
N LYS A 341 11.20 -11.42 -25.94
CA LYS A 341 11.91 -10.27 -25.38
C LYS A 341 11.00 -9.22 -24.70
N ARG A 342 9.69 -9.36 -24.85
CA ARG A 342 8.68 -8.45 -24.30
C ARG A 342 8.98 -6.98 -24.60
N TYR A 343 9.32 -6.69 -25.86
CA TYR A 343 9.53 -5.32 -26.30
C TYR A 343 8.28 -4.47 -26.08
N PRO A 344 8.43 -3.18 -25.78
CA PRO A 344 7.32 -2.26 -25.64
C PRO A 344 6.48 -2.20 -26.90
N GLN A 345 5.17 -1.98 -26.73
CA GLN A 345 4.22 -1.84 -27.82
C GLN A 345 3.78 -0.37 -27.93
N LEU A 346 4.74 0.52 -28.20
CA LEU A 346 4.53 1.97 -28.14
C LEU A 346 3.55 2.48 -29.21
N ASP A 347 3.44 1.80 -30.33
CA ASP A 347 2.44 2.04 -31.39
C ASP A 347 1.03 1.77 -30.89
N ARG A 348 0.86 0.87 -29.92
CA ARG A 348 -0.41 0.56 -29.26
C ARG A 348 -0.66 1.36 -27.97
N ALA A 349 0.30 2.17 -27.53
CA ALA A 349 0.14 2.93 -26.30
C ALA A 349 -1.16 3.78 -26.26
N PRO A 350 -1.59 4.44 -27.36
CA PRO A 350 -2.87 5.17 -27.37
C PRO A 350 -4.12 4.29 -27.17
N GLU A 351 -4.02 2.97 -27.44
CA GLU A 351 -5.12 2.02 -27.26
C GLU A 351 -5.11 1.36 -25.90
N VAL A 352 -3.94 1.30 -25.22
CA VAL A 352 -3.75 0.58 -23.96
C VAL A 352 -3.68 1.53 -22.78
N ILE A 353 -2.87 2.59 -22.90
CA ILE A 353 -2.60 3.51 -21.78
C ILE A 353 -3.83 4.36 -21.47
N GLY A 354 -4.31 4.30 -20.23
CA GLY A 354 -5.47 5.09 -19.76
C GLY A 354 -6.74 4.86 -20.57
N CYS A 355 -6.89 3.70 -21.21
CA CYS A 355 -8.05 3.39 -22.07
C CYS A 355 -9.34 3.28 -21.24
N ARG A 356 -10.49 3.27 -21.93
CA ARG A 356 -11.80 3.21 -21.27
C ARG A 356 -11.96 1.99 -20.36
N GLU A 357 -11.46 0.83 -20.77
CA GLU A 357 -11.50 -0.40 -19.97
C GLU A 357 -10.74 -0.27 -18.65
N HIS A 358 -9.76 0.63 -18.56
CA HIS A 358 -9.00 0.92 -17.34
C HIS A 358 -9.66 2.00 -16.48
N ARG A 359 -10.42 2.93 -17.08
CA ARG A 359 -11.07 4.04 -16.37
C ARG A 359 -12.33 3.63 -15.60
N GLU A 360 -13.11 2.69 -16.11
CA GLU A 360 -14.31 2.20 -15.39
C GLU A 360 -13.94 1.55 -14.05
N PRO A 361 -12.97 0.62 -13.98
CA PRO A 361 -12.44 0.10 -12.72
C PRO A 361 -11.83 1.17 -11.81
N LEU A 362 -11.13 2.15 -12.38
CA LEU A 362 -10.54 3.25 -11.63
C LEU A 362 -11.58 4.03 -10.84
N LEU A 363 -12.71 4.38 -11.48
CA LEU A 363 -13.82 5.06 -10.81
C LEU A 363 -14.43 4.21 -9.69
N GLN A 364 -14.60 2.91 -9.90
CA GLN A 364 -15.08 2.00 -8.86
C GLN A 364 -14.12 1.94 -7.66
N CYS A 365 -12.81 1.88 -7.92
CA CYS A 365 -11.79 1.94 -6.86
C CYS A 365 -11.93 3.21 -6.02
N ALA A 366 -12.06 4.37 -6.66
CA ALA A 366 -12.22 5.64 -5.96
C ALA A 366 -13.54 5.71 -5.17
N LEU A 367 -14.67 5.27 -5.77
CA LEU A 367 -15.98 5.28 -5.12
C LEU A 367 -16.04 4.41 -3.86
N GLU A 368 -15.46 3.20 -3.91
CA GLU A 368 -15.51 2.26 -2.80
C GLU A 368 -14.50 2.58 -1.70
N SER A 369 -13.47 3.40 -1.98
CA SER A 369 -12.41 3.74 -1.03
C SER A 369 -12.68 4.97 -0.17
N ILE A 370 -13.54 5.90 -0.62
CA ILE A 370 -13.83 7.12 0.13
C ILE A 370 -14.69 6.80 1.35
N VAL A 371 -14.26 7.30 2.52
CA VAL A 371 -14.89 7.02 3.81
C VAL A 371 -15.70 8.22 4.28
N LEU A 372 -16.96 8.02 4.61
CA LEU A 372 -17.80 9.04 5.27
C LEU A 372 -17.53 8.99 6.78
N LEU A 373 -16.84 10.00 7.33
CA LEU A 373 -16.51 10.08 8.75
C LEU A 373 -17.58 10.74 9.59
N GLU A 374 -18.20 11.81 9.07
CA GLU A 374 -19.28 12.55 9.76
C GLU A 374 -20.40 12.85 8.77
N ASN A 375 -21.66 12.79 9.25
CA ASN A 375 -22.80 13.24 8.48
C ASN A 375 -23.94 13.68 9.43
N ARG A 376 -23.85 14.91 9.88
CA ARG A 376 -24.79 15.48 10.86
C ARG A 376 -26.07 15.94 10.17
N SER A 377 -27.14 15.99 10.93
CA SER A 377 -28.39 16.55 10.45
C SER A 377 -28.32 18.07 10.45
N HIS A 378 -28.65 18.67 9.30
CA HIS A 378 -28.94 20.08 9.19
C HIS A 378 -30.47 20.25 9.02
N GLY A 379 -31.17 20.69 10.08
CA GLY A 379 -32.61 20.63 10.12
C GLY A 379 -33.16 19.19 10.26
N ALA A 380 -34.08 18.82 9.37
CA ALA A 380 -34.73 17.50 9.42
C ALA A 380 -33.98 16.37 8.67
N HIS A 381 -32.94 16.69 7.91
CA HIS A 381 -32.25 15.74 7.05
C HIS A 381 -30.75 15.74 7.28
N PRO A 382 -30.02 14.63 7.03
CA PRO A 382 -28.57 14.62 7.00
C PRO A 382 -28.03 15.62 5.96
N THR A 383 -26.82 16.13 6.19
CA THR A 383 -26.17 17.08 5.26
C THR A 383 -25.87 16.42 3.93
N LEU A 384 -25.43 15.17 3.93
CA LEU A 384 -25.21 14.37 2.73
C LEU A 384 -26.23 13.21 2.65
N PRO A 385 -26.67 12.84 1.44
CA PRO A 385 -26.39 13.48 0.15
C PRO A 385 -27.05 14.85 0.03
N LEU A 386 -26.42 15.75 -0.78
CA LEU A 386 -26.90 17.10 -0.99
C LEU A 386 -28.34 17.12 -1.46
N SER A 387 -29.17 18.02 -0.89
CA SER A 387 -30.58 18.16 -1.24
C SER A 387 -30.78 18.61 -2.69
N GLY A 388 -31.76 18.08 -3.37
CA GLY A 388 -32.20 18.54 -4.71
C GLY A 388 -32.62 20.00 -4.76
N SER A 389 -32.83 20.69 -3.63
CA SER A 389 -33.17 22.11 -3.54
C SER A 389 -31.99 23.06 -3.68
N ILE A 390 -30.77 22.58 -3.59
CA ILE A 390 -29.52 23.38 -3.70
C ILE A 390 -29.46 24.03 -5.09
N LYS A 391 -29.09 25.31 -5.12
CA LYS A 391 -28.92 26.11 -6.34
C LYS A 391 -27.49 26.60 -6.53
N ARG A 392 -26.70 26.68 -5.43
CA ARG A 392 -25.36 27.23 -5.47
C ARG A 392 -24.46 26.49 -4.49
N ILE A 393 -23.30 26.06 -4.98
CA ILE A 393 -22.26 25.39 -4.20
C ILE A 393 -21.00 26.25 -4.23
N ALA A 394 -20.38 26.52 -3.08
CA ALA A 394 -19.04 27.07 -2.99
C ALA A 394 -18.05 25.91 -2.81
N VAL A 395 -17.19 25.65 -3.80
CA VAL A 395 -16.07 24.72 -3.70
C VAL A 395 -14.84 25.52 -3.29
N LEU A 396 -14.32 25.24 -2.13
CA LEU A 396 -13.29 26.03 -1.47
C LEU A 396 -12.13 25.15 -1.03
N GLY A 397 -10.99 25.78 -0.74
CA GLY A 397 -9.81 25.09 -0.19
C GLY A 397 -8.72 24.80 -1.21
N PRO A 398 -7.47 24.64 -0.71
CA PRO A 398 -6.28 24.53 -1.56
C PRO A 398 -6.26 23.24 -2.39
N ASN A 399 -6.86 22.15 -1.89
CA ASN A 399 -6.89 20.86 -2.58
C ASN A 399 -8.11 20.67 -3.50
N ALA A 400 -8.96 21.69 -3.65
CA ALA A 400 -10.13 21.59 -4.52
C ALA A 400 -9.75 21.38 -6.00
N ASP A 401 -8.64 21.99 -6.44
CA ASP A 401 -8.10 21.88 -7.80
C ASP A 401 -6.58 21.61 -7.77
N ASN A 402 -6.16 20.62 -7.00
CA ASN A 402 -4.77 20.19 -6.88
C ASN A 402 -4.61 18.73 -7.36
N PRO A 403 -4.29 18.51 -8.65
CA PRO A 403 -4.16 17.17 -9.21
C PRO A 403 -3.00 16.37 -8.59
N LEU A 404 -1.89 17.04 -8.20
CA LEU A 404 -0.73 16.35 -7.64
C LEU A 404 -1.00 15.81 -6.23
N ALA A 405 -1.61 16.63 -5.35
CA ALA A 405 -2.03 16.16 -4.03
C ALA A 405 -3.07 15.02 -4.15
N GLN A 406 -3.97 15.09 -5.14
CA GLN A 406 -4.98 14.06 -5.37
C GLN A 406 -4.37 12.74 -5.84
N LEU A 407 -3.34 12.76 -6.70
CA LEU A 407 -2.64 11.55 -7.14
C LEU A 407 -1.78 10.95 -6.04
N GLY A 408 -1.13 11.79 -5.22
CA GLY A 408 -0.25 11.34 -4.14
C GLY A 408 1.12 10.89 -4.62
N ASP A 409 1.79 10.13 -3.78
CA ASP A 409 3.15 9.64 -3.98
C ASP A 409 3.26 8.60 -5.10
N TRP A 410 4.47 8.32 -5.56
CA TRP A 410 4.77 7.37 -6.65
C TRP A 410 4.02 7.68 -7.95
N SER A 411 3.79 8.95 -8.21
CA SER A 411 3.30 9.51 -9.45
C SER A 411 4.14 10.72 -9.87
N PHE A 412 3.83 11.34 -11.03
CA PHE A 412 4.55 12.53 -11.44
C PHE A 412 4.48 13.65 -10.39
N GLY A 413 5.62 14.31 -10.18
CA GLY A 413 5.77 15.37 -9.20
C GLY A 413 6.20 14.88 -7.82
N SER A 414 6.17 13.56 -7.53
CA SER A 414 6.80 13.03 -6.33
C SER A 414 8.32 13.04 -6.49
N GLY A 415 9.05 13.43 -5.43
CA GLY A 415 10.52 13.58 -5.47
C GLY A 415 11.32 12.30 -5.68
N GLN A 416 10.68 11.13 -5.64
CA GLN A 416 11.34 9.84 -5.68
C GLN A 416 11.77 9.39 -7.07
N ALA A 417 11.13 9.90 -8.13
CA ALA A 417 11.52 9.59 -9.50
C ALA A 417 11.38 10.82 -10.41
N GLU A 418 12.46 11.57 -10.52
CA GLU A 418 12.58 12.59 -11.57
C GLU A 418 12.81 11.88 -12.92
N LEU A 419 11.71 11.56 -13.59
CA LEU A 419 11.72 11.08 -14.96
C LEU A 419 11.22 12.21 -15.86
N ASP A 420 12.04 12.61 -16.84
CA ASP A 420 11.70 13.65 -17.83
C ASP A 420 10.72 13.07 -18.86
N THR A 421 9.49 12.81 -18.44
CA THR A 421 8.41 12.26 -19.29
C THR A 421 7.24 13.22 -19.47
N GLY A 422 7.31 14.45 -18.93
CA GLY A 422 6.35 15.53 -19.16
C GLY A 422 5.10 15.55 -18.29
N GLY A 423 4.96 14.64 -17.33
CA GLY A 423 3.81 14.58 -16.41
C GLY A 423 2.52 14.01 -17.03
N HIS A 424 1.49 13.84 -16.22
CA HIS A 424 0.17 13.44 -16.70
C HIS A 424 -0.55 14.63 -17.36
N PRO A 425 -1.20 14.46 -18.53
CA PRO A 425 -2.06 15.49 -19.10
C PRO A 425 -3.15 15.91 -18.09
N ARG A 426 -3.35 17.23 -17.88
CA ARG A 426 -4.27 17.75 -16.87
C ARG A 426 -5.69 17.17 -16.97
N GLU A 427 -6.16 16.95 -18.19
CA GLU A 427 -7.48 16.41 -18.49
C GLU A 427 -7.66 14.94 -18.09
N THR A 428 -6.59 14.23 -17.77
CA THR A 428 -6.67 12.82 -17.30
C THR A 428 -6.98 12.73 -15.82
N VAL A 429 -6.83 13.83 -15.06
CA VAL A 429 -7.12 13.90 -13.63
C VAL A 429 -8.37 14.73 -13.39
N CYS A 430 -9.44 14.10 -12.95
CA CYS A 430 -10.67 14.79 -12.54
C CYS A 430 -10.52 15.26 -11.09
N THR A 431 -10.22 16.56 -10.89
CA THR A 431 -10.13 17.15 -9.53
C THR A 431 -11.50 17.26 -8.87
N VAL A 432 -11.52 17.49 -7.54
CA VAL A 432 -12.80 17.68 -6.82
C VAL A 432 -13.62 18.81 -7.45
N LEU A 433 -12.99 19.92 -7.80
CA LEU A 433 -13.62 21.03 -8.49
C LEU A 433 -14.23 20.62 -9.84
N ASP A 434 -13.48 19.84 -10.63
CA ASP A 434 -13.94 19.35 -11.93
C ASP A 434 -15.17 18.43 -11.76
N GLY A 435 -15.09 17.46 -10.87
CA GLY A 435 -16.16 16.52 -10.60
C GLY A 435 -17.45 17.21 -10.13
N VAL A 436 -17.31 18.14 -9.16
CA VAL A 436 -18.46 18.91 -8.66
C VAL A 436 -19.07 19.78 -9.76
N ARG A 437 -18.26 20.47 -10.57
CA ARG A 437 -18.75 21.30 -11.71
C ARG A 437 -19.47 20.45 -12.75
N GLN A 438 -18.90 19.32 -13.15
CA GLN A 438 -19.50 18.43 -14.14
C GLN A 438 -20.85 17.87 -13.64
N ARG A 439 -20.91 17.46 -12.38
CA ARG A 439 -22.14 16.92 -11.81
C ARG A 439 -23.21 17.99 -11.58
N ALA A 440 -22.82 19.15 -11.04
CA ALA A 440 -23.70 20.28 -10.78
C ALA A 440 -24.36 20.83 -12.07
N ALA A 441 -23.61 20.88 -13.16
CA ALA A 441 -24.08 21.34 -14.47
C ALA A 441 -25.30 20.52 -14.98
N ARG A 442 -25.33 19.19 -14.68
CA ARG A 442 -26.47 18.33 -15.05
C ARG A 442 -27.78 18.72 -14.35
N SER A 443 -27.71 19.43 -13.23
CA SER A 443 -28.85 19.88 -12.41
C SER A 443 -29.04 21.40 -12.43
N GLY A 444 -28.26 22.13 -13.23
CA GLY A 444 -28.35 23.61 -13.32
C GLY A 444 -27.89 24.33 -12.03
N ILE A 445 -27.02 23.70 -11.23
CA ILE A 445 -26.51 24.25 -9.98
C ILE A 445 -25.25 25.09 -10.27
N ALA A 446 -25.20 26.31 -9.74
CA ALA A 446 -24.03 27.18 -9.87
C ALA A 446 -22.92 26.72 -8.94
N VAL A 447 -21.67 26.78 -9.43
CA VAL A 447 -20.47 26.42 -8.67
C VAL A 447 -19.48 27.57 -8.69
N ASP A 448 -19.22 28.15 -7.53
CA ASP A 448 -18.18 29.14 -7.30
C ASP A 448 -16.94 28.48 -6.69
N TYR A 449 -15.75 29.05 -6.95
CA TYR A 449 -14.48 28.51 -6.49
C TYR A 449 -13.55 29.60 -5.93
N ALA A 450 -12.85 29.26 -4.86
CA ALA A 450 -11.68 29.97 -4.37
C ALA A 450 -10.77 28.99 -3.58
N PRO A 451 -9.43 29.07 -3.73
CA PRO A 451 -8.51 28.23 -2.94
C PRO A 451 -8.52 28.61 -1.45
N GLY A 452 -8.79 29.86 -1.11
CA GLY A 452 -8.97 30.35 0.25
C GLY A 452 -7.69 30.49 1.04
N CYS A 453 -6.73 29.60 0.90
CA CYS A 453 -5.42 29.62 1.57
C CYS A 453 -4.41 28.75 0.82
N GLU A 454 -3.18 28.74 1.32
CA GLU A 454 -2.11 27.84 0.92
C GLU A 454 -1.85 26.80 2.04
N ILE A 455 -1.22 25.66 1.66
CA ILE A 455 -0.86 24.57 2.60
C ILE A 455 0.55 24.80 3.16
N MET A 456 1.49 25.25 2.31
CA MET A 456 2.91 25.29 2.64
C MET A 456 3.35 26.64 3.28
N ASN A 457 2.42 27.57 3.44
CA ASN A 457 2.67 28.87 4.07
C ASN A 457 1.42 29.39 4.79
N ASP A 458 1.57 30.48 5.54
CA ASP A 458 0.51 31.09 6.36
C ASP A 458 -0.19 32.25 5.63
N ASP A 459 -0.28 32.25 4.30
CA ASP A 459 -1.00 33.28 3.55
C ASP A 459 -2.51 33.13 3.74
N LEU A 460 -3.12 34.11 4.39
CA LEU A 460 -4.55 34.17 4.68
C LEU A 460 -5.31 35.15 3.78
N SER A 461 -4.63 35.75 2.80
CA SER A 461 -5.16 36.87 1.97
C SER A 461 -6.44 36.51 1.20
N GLN A 462 -6.64 35.23 0.87
CA GLN A 462 -7.78 34.77 0.08
C GLN A 462 -8.98 34.29 0.95
N ILE A 463 -8.85 34.21 2.28
CA ILE A 463 -9.92 33.75 3.17
C ILE A 463 -11.16 34.62 3.05
N ALA A 464 -11.01 35.95 3.00
CA ALA A 464 -12.13 36.88 2.84
C ALA A 464 -12.97 36.58 1.59
N ARG A 465 -12.31 36.23 0.47
CA ARG A 465 -12.99 35.88 -0.78
C ARG A 465 -13.72 34.54 -0.64
N ALA A 466 -13.09 33.53 -0.04
CA ALA A 466 -13.72 32.25 0.22
C ALA A 466 -14.95 32.37 1.13
N THR A 467 -14.84 33.16 2.20
CA THR A 467 -15.94 33.46 3.13
C THR A 467 -17.12 34.15 2.43
N GLN A 468 -16.83 35.12 1.54
CA GLN A 468 -17.88 35.77 0.73
C GLN A 468 -18.62 34.77 -0.17
N LEU A 469 -17.91 33.81 -0.80
CA LEU A 469 -18.52 32.79 -1.64
C LEU A 469 -19.33 31.80 -0.81
N ALA A 470 -18.82 31.38 0.35
CA ALA A 470 -19.56 30.52 1.25
C ALA A 470 -20.88 31.15 1.72
N THR A 471 -20.84 32.44 2.13
CA THR A 471 -22.06 33.18 2.56
C THR A 471 -23.12 33.26 1.47
N ALA A 472 -22.73 33.27 0.20
CA ALA A 472 -23.64 33.35 -0.94
C ALA A 472 -24.14 31.98 -1.44
N ALA A 473 -23.63 30.88 -0.89
CA ALA A 473 -23.92 29.54 -1.32
C ALA A 473 -24.94 28.83 -0.38
N ASP A 474 -25.59 27.79 -0.90
CA ASP A 474 -26.48 26.92 -0.09
C ASP A 474 -25.66 25.88 0.71
N VAL A 475 -24.43 25.59 0.26
CA VAL A 475 -23.49 24.68 0.90
C VAL A 475 -22.04 25.04 0.48
N ALA A 476 -21.11 24.93 1.42
CA ALA A 476 -19.69 25.04 1.20
C ALA A 476 -19.05 23.64 1.23
N VAL A 477 -18.38 23.25 0.16
CA VAL A 477 -17.53 22.06 0.06
C VAL A 477 -16.09 22.52 0.16
N VAL A 478 -15.44 22.22 1.29
CA VAL A 478 -14.08 22.71 1.61
C VAL A 478 -13.11 21.56 1.52
N VAL A 479 -12.18 21.63 0.57
CA VAL A 479 -11.21 20.56 0.28
C VAL A 479 -9.86 20.96 0.85
N VAL A 480 -9.42 20.21 1.87
CA VAL A 480 -8.19 20.47 2.65
C VAL A 480 -7.39 19.18 2.82
N GLY A 481 -6.18 19.28 3.38
CA GLY A 481 -5.34 18.11 3.67
C GLY A 481 -3.86 18.37 3.48
N ASP A 482 -3.16 17.41 2.88
CA ASP A 482 -1.73 17.50 2.60
C ASP A 482 -1.46 17.98 1.15
N ASP A 483 -0.25 18.48 0.93
CA ASP A 483 0.30 18.74 -0.40
C ASP A 483 1.46 17.75 -0.67
N LEU A 484 1.79 17.53 -1.94
CA LEU A 484 2.75 16.51 -2.35
C LEU A 484 4.12 16.60 -1.62
N PRO A 485 4.72 17.79 -1.35
CA PRO A 485 5.97 17.89 -0.59
C PRO A 485 5.92 17.37 0.86
N LEU A 486 4.73 17.04 1.37
CA LEU A 486 4.52 16.49 2.73
C LEU A 486 4.36 14.97 2.73
N ILE A 487 4.50 14.31 1.58
CA ILE A 487 4.10 12.93 1.35
C ILE A 487 5.30 12.13 0.83
N GLY A 488 5.49 10.90 1.34
CA GLY A 488 6.42 9.93 0.81
C GLY A 488 7.71 9.78 1.60
N GLU A 489 8.70 9.17 0.96
CA GLU A 489 10.02 8.89 1.52
C GLU A 489 10.74 10.18 1.91
N GLU A 490 11.43 10.18 3.07
CA GLU A 490 12.09 11.37 3.63
C GLU A 490 11.16 12.54 4.01
N CYS A 491 9.83 12.35 3.93
CA CYS A 491 8.82 13.36 4.26
C CYS A 491 8.16 13.11 5.62
N ASP A 492 8.96 12.76 6.64
CA ASP A 492 8.48 12.57 8.00
C ASP A 492 8.01 13.89 8.62
N ARG A 493 7.00 13.80 9.50
CA ARG A 493 6.36 14.98 10.08
C ARG A 493 6.47 15.00 11.60
N SER A 494 6.74 16.17 12.17
CA SER A 494 6.65 16.42 13.60
C SER A 494 5.23 16.73 14.07
N GLU A 495 4.34 17.10 13.14
CA GLU A 495 2.96 17.53 13.38
C GLU A 495 2.02 16.82 12.42
N LEU A 496 0.81 16.53 12.88
CA LEU A 496 -0.23 15.86 12.08
C LEU A 496 -1.48 16.73 11.88
N GLU A 497 -1.42 17.98 12.27
CA GLU A 497 -2.48 18.96 12.06
C GLU A 497 -2.51 19.46 10.61
N LEU A 498 -3.63 20.06 10.21
CA LEU A 498 -3.77 20.78 8.94
C LEU A 498 -2.79 21.98 8.93
N ARG A 499 -1.87 22.00 7.97
CA ARG A 499 -0.83 23.05 7.86
C ARG A 499 -1.34 24.31 7.18
N GLY A 500 -0.58 25.42 7.40
CA GLY A 500 -0.83 26.71 6.76
C GLY A 500 -2.17 27.31 7.15
N GLY A 501 -2.81 27.99 6.19
CA GLY A 501 -4.06 28.71 6.41
C GLY A 501 -5.33 27.85 6.47
N GLN A 502 -5.24 26.52 6.50
CA GLN A 502 -6.40 25.63 6.34
C GLN A 502 -7.37 25.69 7.53
N LEU A 503 -6.88 25.61 8.76
CA LEU A 503 -7.76 25.71 9.95
C LEU A 503 -8.41 27.10 10.08
N PRO A 504 -7.70 28.22 9.93
CA PRO A 504 -8.30 29.55 9.82
C PRO A 504 -9.38 29.67 8.73
N LEU A 505 -9.15 29.07 7.55
CA LEU A 505 -10.16 29.03 6.48
C LEU A 505 -11.42 28.32 6.92
N LEU A 506 -11.30 27.13 7.50
CA LEU A 506 -12.44 26.33 7.99
C LEU A 506 -13.22 27.08 9.08
N GLN A 507 -12.53 27.75 10.00
CA GLN A 507 -13.14 28.57 11.05
C GLN A 507 -13.92 29.74 10.45
N ALA A 508 -13.36 30.47 9.51
CA ALA A 508 -14.01 31.59 8.86
C ALA A 508 -15.27 31.16 8.06
N ILE A 509 -15.22 29.98 7.44
CA ILE A 509 -16.39 29.42 6.74
C ILE A 509 -17.48 29.00 7.74
N LYS A 510 -17.12 28.38 8.85
CA LYS A 510 -18.08 28.00 9.91
C LYS A 510 -18.85 29.21 10.47
N ASP A 511 -18.17 30.36 10.59
CA ASP A 511 -18.78 31.61 11.07
C ASP A 511 -19.86 32.16 10.11
N THR A 512 -19.89 31.72 8.84
CA THR A 512 -20.95 32.10 7.89
C THR A 512 -22.28 31.39 8.15
N SER A 513 -22.31 30.36 8.98
CA SER A 513 -23.47 29.48 9.24
C SER A 513 -23.93 28.71 8.00
N THR A 514 -23.20 28.75 6.88
CA THR A 514 -23.47 27.92 5.69
C THR A 514 -23.10 26.48 6.00
N PRO A 515 -23.93 25.47 5.67
CA PRO A 515 -23.58 24.07 5.84
C PRO A 515 -22.22 23.74 5.23
N MET A 516 -21.33 23.16 6.02
CA MET A 516 -19.92 22.92 5.65
C MET A 516 -19.64 21.44 5.52
N VAL A 517 -19.34 21.00 4.31
CA VAL A 517 -18.84 19.66 3.98
C VAL A 517 -17.33 19.75 3.81
N VAL A 518 -16.57 19.00 4.61
CA VAL A 518 -15.12 18.93 4.51
C VAL A 518 -14.74 17.67 3.73
N VAL A 519 -13.88 17.83 2.73
CA VAL A 519 -13.25 16.73 2.00
C VAL A 519 -11.76 16.73 2.29
N LEU A 520 -11.24 15.62 2.77
CA LEU A 520 -9.83 15.46 3.11
C LEU A 520 -9.09 14.78 1.96
N ILE A 521 -8.01 15.40 1.49
CA ILE A 521 -7.05 14.86 0.52
C ILE A 521 -5.68 14.85 1.21
N ASN A 522 -5.24 13.69 1.69
CA ASN A 522 -4.04 13.54 2.50
C ASN A 522 -3.48 12.11 2.38
N SER A 523 -2.23 11.90 2.78
CA SER A 523 -1.57 10.60 2.66
C SER A 523 -1.61 9.75 3.94
N LYS A 524 -2.11 10.31 5.03
CA LYS A 524 -2.10 9.68 6.36
C LYS A 524 -3.18 10.30 7.26
N PRO A 525 -3.64 9.61 8.32
CA PRO A 525 -4.53 10.21 9.29
C PRO A 525 -3.97 11.49 9.88
N LEU A 526 -4.77 12.56 9.86
CA LEU A 526 -4.43 13.84 10.46
C LEU A 526 -5.14 14.02 11.81
N CYS A 527 -4.58 14.87 12.69
CA CYS A 527 -5.21 15.31 13.92
C CYS A 527 -6.26 16.37 13.61
N ILE A 528 -7.52 15.98 13.46
CA ILE A 528 -8.63 16.84 13.02
C ILE A 528 -9.79 16.97 14.02
N PRO A 529 -9.57 17.04 15.34
CA PRO A 529 -10.67 17.09 16.30
C PRO A 529 -11.58 18.31 16.12
N TRP A 530 -11.03 19.45 15.66
CA TRP A 530 -11.85 20.63 15.37
C TRP A 530 -12.79 20.38 14.17
N VAL A 531 -12.30 19.75 13.10
CA VAL A 531 -13.11 19.40 11.91
C VAL A 531 -14.20 18.42 12.31
N ALA A 532 -13.84 17.36 13.02
CA ALA A 532 -14.78 16.38 13.57
C ALA A 532 -15.88 17.02 14.42
N ALA A 533 -15.58 18.06 15.20
CA ALA A 533 -16.55 18.74 16.04
C ALA A 533 -17.44 19.75 15.29
N ASN A 534 -16.97 20.38 14.22
CA ASN A 534 -17.59 21.57 13.63
C ASN A 534 -18.09 21.40 12.19
N ALA A 535 -17.57 20.46 11.41
CA ALA A 535 -18.09 20.18 10.07
C ALA A 535 -19.47 19.50 10.13
N ASP A 536 -20.33 19.79 9.16
CA ASP A 536 -21.66 19.16 9.05
C ASP A 536 -21.55 17.77 8.39
N ALA A 537 -20.56 17.57 7.48
CA ALA A 537 -20.16 16.27 6.98
C ALA A 537 -18.65 16.25 6.70
N VAL A 538 -18.03 15.06 6.80
CA VAL A 538 -16.61 14.85 6.50
C VAL A 538 -16.43 13.61 5.65
N LEU A 539 -15.79 13.78 4.49
CA LEU A 539 -15.33 12.70 3.62
C LEU A 539 -13.81 12.60 3.69
N GLU A 540 -13.30 11.43 4.04
CA GLU A 540 -11.88 11.10 3.92
C GLU A 540 -11.65 10.38 2.61
N ALA A 541 -10.87 10.98 1.73
CA ALA A 541 -10.56 10.39 0.43
C ALA A 541 -9.11 9.89 0.35
N PHE A 542 -8.26 10.22 1.32
CA PHE A 542 -6.82 10.06 1.20
C PHE A 542 -6.33 10.62 -0.15
N ASN A 543 -5.53 9.86 -0.90
CA ASN A 543 -5.16 10.23 -2.27
C ASN A 543 -5.98 9.35 -3.25
N PRO A 544 -7.12 9.85 -3.76
CA PRO A 544 -8.13 9.04 -4.45
C PRO A 544 -7.84 8.77 -5.94
N GLY A 545 -6.65 9.14 -6.43
CA GLY A 545 -6.23 8.90 -7.80
C GLY A 545 -6.96 9.75 -8.85
N MET A 546 -6.81 9.38 -10.13
CA MET A 546 -7.28 10.20 -11.26
C MET A 546 -8.80 10.44 -11.31
N ALA A 547 -9.61 9.49 -10.80
CA ALA A 547 -11.08 9.59 -10.79
C ALA A 547 -11.63 10.16 -9.47
N GLY A 548 -10.78 10.65 -8.56
CA GLY A 548 -11.15 11.08 -7.22
C GLY A 548 -12.27 12.13 -7.21
N GLY A 549 -12.18 13.14 -8.05
CA GLY A 549 -13.18 14.21 -8.12
C GLY A 549 -14.54 13.73 -8.61
N GLU A 550 -14.59 12.81 -9.58
CA GLU A 550 -15.82 12.19 -10.06
C GLU A 550 -16.47 11.35 -8.94
N ALA A 551 -15.68 10.56 -8.22
CA ALA A 551 -16.14 9.73 -7.11
C ALA A 551 -16.68 10.59 -5.94
N ILE A 552 -15.93 11.62 -5.53
CA ILE A 552 -16.37 12.55 -4.48
C ILE A 552 -17.68 13.25 -4.88
N ALA A 553 -17.78 13.72 -6.11
CA ALA A 553 -19.01 14.36 -6.60
C ALA A 553 -20.20 13.37 -6.57
N ALA A 554 -20.00 12.12 -7.00
CA ALA A 554 -21.07 11.10 -6.95
C ALA A 554 -21.57 10.85 -5.52
N LEU A 555 -20.66 10.83 -4.53
CA LEU A 555 -21.03 10.70 -3.10
C LEU A 555 -21.75 11.96 -2.59
N LEU A 556 -21.23 13.15 -2.89
CA LEU A 556 -21.84 14.42 -2.48
C LEU A 556 -23.30 14.51 -2.96
N PHE A 557 -23.55 14.16 -4.21
CA PHE A 557 -24.90 14.25 -4.81
C PHE A 557 -25.78 13.02 -4.59
N GLY A 558 -25.26 11.96 -3.99
CA GLY A 558 -26.01 10.73 -3.70
C GLY A 558 -26.24 9.83 -4.92
N ASP A 559 -25.44 10.00 -5.97
CA ASP A 559 -25.40 9.09 -7.13
C ASP A 559 -24.78 7.74 -6.74
N ALA A 560 -23.95 7.73 -5.67
CA ALA A 560 -23.41 6.55 -5.02
C ALA A 560 -23.62 6.62 -3.50
N VAL A 561 -23.54 5.47 -2.84
CA VAL A 561 -23.67 5.33 -1.37
C VAL A 561 -22.30 5.00 -0.78
N PRO A 562 -21.82 5.77 0.22
CA PRO A 562 -20.53 5.47 0.86
C PRO A 562 -20.52 4.08 1.48
N CYS A 563 -19.44 3.32 1.23
CA CYS A 563 -19.21 2.01 1.82
C CYS A 563 -17.77 1.81 2.31
N GLY A 564 -16.90 2.78 2.10
CA GLY A 564 -15.52 2.75 2.58
C GLY A 564 -15.46 2.69 4.10
N LYS A 565 -14.47 1.94 4.63
CA LYS A 565 -14.16 1.82 6.05
C LYS A 565 -12.67 2.03 6.28
N LEU A 566 -12.30 2.78 7.32
CA LEU A 566 -10.90 3.04 7.65
C LEU A 566 -10.11 1.75 7.88
N THR A 567 -8.92 1.67 7.34
CA THR A 567 -7.94 0.61 7.61
C THR A 567 -6.81 1.09 8.53
N VAL A 568 -6.98 2.29 9.07
CA VAL A 568 -6.06 2.95 10.00
C VAL A 568 -6.84 3.82 10.97
N SER A 569 -6.44 3.83 12.23
CA SER A 569 -7.06 4.65 13.28
C SER A 569 -6.62 6.11 13.19
N PHE A 570 -7.52 7.05 13.44
CA PHE A 570 -7.24 8.49 13.48
C PHE A 570 -6.92 8.95 14.90
N PRO A 571 -5.82 9.69 15.12
CA PRO A 571 -5.47 10.25 16.42
C PRO A 571 -6.28 11.54 16.70
N ARG A 572 -6.48 11.86 17.97
CA ARG A 572 -7.00 13.17 18.39
C ARG A 572 -5.89 14.21 18.42
N SER A 573 -4.70 13.78 18.85
CA SER A 573 -3.49 14.59 18.89
C SER A 573 -2.25 13.73 18.64
N ILE A 574 -1.16 14.37 18.24
CA ILE A 574 0.11 13.67 18.01
C ILE A 574 0.66 13.01 19.30
N GLY A 575 0.35 13.56 20.47
CA GLY A 575 0.79 13.04 21.77
C GLY A 575 0.06 11.77 22.22
N GLU A 576 -1.00 11.36 21.53
CA GLU A 576 -1.79 10.17 21.85
C GLU A 576 -1.37 8.92 21.07
N GLN A 577 -0.37 9.03 20.22
CA GLN A 577 0.18 7.85 19.54
C GLN A 577 0.92 6.94 20.53
N PRO A 578 0.89 5.61 20.28
CA PRO A 578 0.22 4.91 19.17
C PRO A 578 -1.29 4.74 19.38
N VAL A 579 -2.07 4.83 18.28
CA VAL A 579 -3.55 4.72 18.31
C VAL A 579 -4.10 3.50 17.54
N TYR A 580 -3.25 2.65 16.96
CA TYR A 580 -3.71 1.44 16.29
C TYR A 580 -4.52 0.54 17.22
N TYR A 581 -5.54 -0.14 16.69
CA TYR A 581 -6.55 -0.84 17.49
C TYR A 581 -6.02 -2.07 18.26
N GLN A 582 -4.90 -2.67 17.82
CA GLN A 582 -4.27 -3.85 18.42
C GLN A 582 -3.38 -3.49 19.64
N GLN A 583 -3.90 -2.67 20.55
CA GLN A 583 -3.19 -2.34 21.78
C GLN A 583 -3.21 -3.50 22.76
N ILE A 584 -2.08 -3.69 23.46
CA ILE A 584 -1.96 -4.63 24.58
C ILE A 584 -2.54 -3.93 25.82
N PRO A 585 -3.42 -4.59 26.60
CA PRO A 585 -4.01 -4.03 27.81
C PRO A 585 -2.95 -3.78 28.89
N GLY A 586 -3.21 -2.85 29.81
CA GLY A 586 -2.32 -2.56 30.95
C GLY A 586 -2.13 -1.08 31.26
N TRP A 587 -2.76 -0.19 30.49
CA TRP A 587 -2.73 1.24 30.80
C TRP A 587 -3.55 1.59 32.05
N HIS A 588 -2.95 2.36 32.98
CA HIS A 588 -3.55 2.69 34.26
C HIS A 588 -4.63 3.79 34.23
N GLY A 589 -4.83 4.43 33.09
CA GLY A 589 -5.74 5.56 32.96
C GLY A 589 -5.08 6.92 33.30
N SER A 590 -5.81 8.01 33.00
CA SER A 590 -5.41 9.37 33.29
C SER A 590 -6.22 9.92 34.46
N LYS A 591 -5.59 10.14 35.62
CA LYS A 591 -6.26 10.69 36.82
C LYS A 591 -6.92 12.05 36.59
N HIS A 592 -6.39 12.83 35.67
CA HIS A 592 -6.81 14.22 35.43
C HIS A 592 -7.54 14.39 34.09
N GLY A 593 -7.83 13.31 33.37
CA GLY A 593 -8.51 13.37 32.07
C GLY A 593 -7.74 14.14 30.99
N THR A 594 -6.41 14.26 31.13
CA THR A 594 -5.56 14.98 30.17
C THR A 594 -5.10 14.14 28.97
N TYR A 595 -5.45 12.86 28.97
CA TYR A 595 -5.12 11.90 27.92
C TYR A 595 -6.33 11.02 27.63
N ASP A 596 -6.76 10.98 26.38
CA ASP A 596 -7.81 10.09 25.88
C ASP A 596 -7.17 9.02 24.97
N PRO A 597 -7.11 7.74 25.37
CA PRO A 597 -6.50 6.68 24.58
C PRO A 597 -7.40 6.23 23.41
N THR A 598 -8.63 6.74 23.33
CA THR A 598 -9.54 6.34 22.26
C THR A 598 -9.20 7.12 20.99
N PRO A 599 -9.11 6.44 19.82
CA PRO A 599 -8.90 7.14 18.57
C PRO A 599 -10.07 8.10 18.27
N LEU A 600 -9.81 9.14 17.49
CA LEU A 600 -10.86 10.04 16.99
C LEU A 600 -11.84 9.25 16.11
N TYR A 601 -11.29 8.41 15.21
CA TYR A 601 -12.03 7.42 14.44
C TYR A 601 -11.28 6.08 14.51
N PRO A 602 -11.93 5.01 14.96
CA PRO A 602 -11.26 3.73 15.13
C PRO A 602 -11.10 2.98 13.80
N PHE A 603 -10.19 2.01 13.78
CA PHE A 603 -10.05 1.04 12.68
C PHE A 603 -11.42 0.41 12.32
N GLY A 604 -11.68 0.28 11.04
CA GLY A 604 -12.93 -0.25 10.50
C GLY A 604 -14.09 0.73 10.47
N TYR A 605 -13.93 1.95 11.00
CA TYR A 605 -14.99 2.96 11.05
C TYR A 605 -15.30 3.53 9.67
N GLY A 606 -16.57 3.84 9.43
CA GLY A 606 -17.09 4.53 8.27
C GLY A 606 -18.61 4.49 8.27
N LEU A 607 -19.25 5.62 7.96
CA LEU A 607 -20.69 5.79 7.87
C LEU A 607 -21.19 5.46 6.45
N SER A 608 -22.49 5.29 6.32
CA SER A 608 -23.19 5.13 5.06
C SER A 608 -24.42 6.03 5.00
N PHE A 609 -25.05 6.15 3.83
CA PHE A 609 -26.37 6.79 3.71
C PHE A 609 -27.50 5.85 4.09
N THR A 610 -27.22 4.64 4.54
CA THR A 610 -28.16 3.68 5.11
C THR A 610 -27.65 3.17 6.46
N ARG A 611 -28.42 2.32 7.15
CA ARG A 611 -28.04 1.76 8.44
C ARG A 611 -28.07 0.25 8.41
N PHE A 612 -27.09 -0.36 9.09
CA PHE A 612 -26.98 -1.81 9.23
C PHE A 612 -27.09 -2.20 10.70
N GLU A 613 -27.75 -3.32 10.96
CA GLU A 613 -27.86 -3.90 12.30
C GLU A 613 -27.43 -5.36 12.27
N TYR A 614 -26.66 -5.75 13.30
CA TYR A 614 -26.19 -7.11 13.51
C TYR A 614 -27.00 -7.78 14.61
N ARG A 615 -27.33 -9.06 14.44
CA ARG A 615 -28.10 -9.83 15.42
C ARG A 615 -27.83 -11.33 15.30
N ASN A 616 -28.31 -12.09 16.30
CA ASN A 616 -28.35 -13.56 16.27
C ASN A 616 -26.96 -14.21 16.10
N LEU A 617 -25.91 -13.66 16.78
CA LEU A 617 -24.59 -14.25 16.80
C LEU A 617 -24.67 -15.66 17.42
N ARG A 618 -24.09 -16.67 16.75
CA ARG A 618 -24.04 -18.07 17.18
C ARG A 618 -22.68 -18.65 16.90
N ILE A 619 -22.16 -19.44 17.83
CA ILE A 619 -20.88 -20.12 17.74
C ILE A 619 -21.11 -21.64 17.86
N SER A 620 -20.54 -22.39 16.97
CA SER A 620 -20.67 -23.85 16.96
C SER A 620 -19.39 -24.55 16.49
N PRO A 621 -18.87 -25.51 17.29
CA PRO A 621 -19.31 -25.89 18.62
C PRO A 621 -18.94 -24.85 19.69
N ALA A 622 -19.67 -24.79 20.80
CA ALA A 622 -19.35 -23.95 21.96
C ALA A 622 -18.11 -24.43 22.75
N ARG A 623 -17.65 -25.65 22.49
CA ARG A 623 -16.39 -26.21 23.01
C ARG A 623 -15.69 -26.94 21.87
N ALA A 624 -14.46 -26.53 21.57
CA ALA A 624 -13.69 -27.04 20.44
C ALA A 624 -12.32 -27.59 20.88
N LYS A 625 -11.80 -28.57 20.16
CA LYS A 625 -10.40 -28.98 20.26
C LYS A 625 -9.50 -28.09 19.38
N PRO A 626 -8.20 -28.02 19.66
CA PRO A 626 -7.28 -27.15 18.88
C PRO A 626 -7.31 -27.35 17.36
N ASN A 627 -7.53 -28.55 16.88
CA ASN A 627 -7.60 -28.94 15.48
C ASN A 627 -9.01 -28.91 14.86
N GLN A 628 -10.01 -28.49 15.61
CA GLN A 628 -11.40 -28.44 15.18
C GLN A 628 -11.76 -27.06 14.65
N THR A 629 -12.54 -26.99 13.57
CA THR A 629 -13.09 -25.75 13.06
C THR A 629 -14.26 -25.28 13.93
N VAL A 630 -14.28 -23.98 14.24
CA VAL A 630 -15.38 -23.29 14.92
C VAL A 630 -16.08 -22.41 13.89
N ARG A 631 -17.40 -22.63 13.73
CA ARG A 631 -18.25 -21.83 12.83
C ARG A 631 -18.93 -20.72 13.62
N ILE A 632 -18.86 -19.51 13.07
CA ILE A 632 -19.50 -18.30 13.59
C ILE A 632 -20.56 -17.87 12.59
N GLU A 633 -21.81 -17.77 13.03
CA GLU A 633 -22.92 -17.30 12.22
C GLU A 633 -23.58 -16.08 12.86
N ALA A 634 -24.00 -15.13 12.04
CA ALA A 634 -24.79 -13.97 12.49
C ALA A 634 -25.63 -13.44 11.34
N GLU A 635 -26.61 -12.62 11.66
CA GLU A 635 -27.40 -11.90 10.66
C GLU A 635 -26.96 -10.44 10.59
N VAL A 636 -26.92 -9.90 9.38
CA VAL A 636 -26.79 -8.45 9.12
C VAL A 636 -28.00 -8.01 8.30
N ALA A 637 -28.65 -6.93 8.75
CA ALA A 637 -29.83 -6.37 8.12
C ALA A 637 -29.59 -4.90 7.72
N ASN A 638 -30.06 -4.51 6.53
CA ASN A 638 -30.19 -3.11 6.15
C ASN A 638 -31.53 -2.57 6.67
N VAL A 639 -31.47 -1.73 7.70
CA VAL A 639 -32.66 -1.13 8.36
C VAL A 639 -32.95 0.30 7.89
N GLY A 640 -32.20 0.78 6.89
CA GLY A 640 -32.41 2.08 6.27
C GLY A 640 -33.24 1.98 4.98
N ASP A 641 -33.33 3.07 4.26
CA ASP A 641 -34.17 3.26 3.07
C ASP A 641 -33.40 3.21 1.73
N ARG A 642 -32.07 3.00 1.76
CA ARG A 642 -31.22 2.90 0.58
C ARG A 642 -30.50 1.57 0.53
N ALA A 643 -30.23 1.06 -0.68
CA ALA A 643 -29.30 -0.04 -0.86
C ALA A 643 -27.90 0.40 -0.46
N GLY A 644 -27.13 -0.51 0.15
CA GLY A 644 -25.76 -0.22 0.57
C GLY A 644 -24.94 -1.50 0.72
N VAL A 645 -23.64 -1.31 0.93
CA VAL A 645 -22.72 -2.41 1.20
C VAL A 645 -22.20 -2.26 2.62
N GLU A 646 -22.42 -3.27 3.46
CA GLU A 646 -21.79 -3.34 4.78
C GLU A 646 -20.52 -4.16 4.72
N ILE A 647 -19.54 -3.80 5.56
CA ILE A 647 -18.29 -4.52 5.76
C ILE A 647 -18.30 -5.11 7.16
N ALA A 648 -18.68 -6.39 7.24
CA ALA A 648 -18.73 -7.12 8.50
C ALA A 648 -17.31 -7.57 8.89
N GLN A 649 -16.90 -7.25 10.12
CA GLN A 649 -15.56 -7.48 10.64
C GLN A 649 -15.64 -8.40 11.84
N LEU A 650 -14.94 -9.54 11.77
CA LEU A 650 -14.89 -10.56 12.83
C LEU A 650 -13.56 -10.46 13.57
N TYR A 651 -13.63 -10.16 14.85
CA TYR A 651 -12.50 -10.10 15.76
C TYR A 651 -12.52 -11.25 16.75
N LEU A 652 -11.32 -11.63 17.21
CA LEU A 652 -11.11 -12.65 18.23
C LEU A 652 -10.27 -12.09 19.37
N ASN A 653 -10.63 -12.44 20.60
CA ASN A 653 -9.85 -12.22 21.80
C ASN A 653 -9.63 -13.56 22.51
N ASP A 654 -8.40 -13.85 22.85
CA ASP A 654 -8.03 -14.91 23.79
C ASP A 654 -7.98 -14.26 25.20
N VAL A 655 -8.88 -14.66 26.09
CA VAL A 655 -9.17 -13.94 27.33
C VAL A 655 -7.99 -13.98 28.31
N PHE A 656 -7.37 -15.15 28.46
CA PHE A 656 -6.23 -15.36 29.35
C PHE A 656 -5.13 -16.14 28.64
N THR A 657 -4.01 -15.49 28.42
CA THR A 657 -2.84 -16.05 27.74
C THR A 657 -1.60 -15.98 28.62
N SER A 658 -0.65 -16.89 28.42
CA SER A 658 0.63 -16.88 29.13
C SER A 658 1.50 -15.64 28.82
N LEU A 659 1.17 -14.92 27.75
CA LEU A 659 1.81 -13.66 27.32
C LEU A 659 0.73 -12.65 26.95
N SER A 660 0.92 -11.38 27.29
CA SER A 660 -0.07 -10.35 26.92
C SER A 660 -0.27 -10.26 25.41
N THR A 661 -1.53 -10.31 25.00
CA THR A 661 -2.02 -10.22 23.62
C THR A 661 -2.99 -9.04 23.48
N PRO A 662 -3.25 -8.53 22.26
CA PRO A 662 -4.25 -7.49 22.05
C PRO A 662 -5.66 -7.90 22.49
N GLU A 663 -6.45 -6.94 22.97
CA GLU A 663 -7.86 -7.18 23.34
C GLU A 663 -8.74 -7.66 22.19
N LYS A 664 -8.31 -7.44 20.97
CA LYS A 664 -8.99 -7.94 19.77
C LYS A 664 -8.04 -7.98 18.58
N THR A 665 -8.23 -8.98 17.72
CA THR A 665 -7.47 -9.16 16.49
C THR A 665 -8.44 -9.53 15.37
N LEU A 666 -8.40 -8.81 14.25
CA LEU A 666 -9.20 -9.11 13.06
C LEU A 666 -8.82 -10.50 12.51
N LYS A 667 -9.80 -11.35 12.29
CA LYS A 667 -9.60 -12.70 11.75
C LYS A 667 -10.29 -12.91 10.42
N ARG A 668 -11.46 -12.28 10.21
CA ARG A 668 -12.23 -12.37 8.96
C ARG A 668 -12.96 -11.07 8.68
N PHE A 669 -13.30 -10.85 7.45
CA PHE A 669 -14.25 -9.81 7.04
C PHE A 669 -15.09 -10.29 5.85
N ALA A 670 -16.23 -9.63 5.65
CA ALA A 670 -17.10 -9.90 4.51
C ALA A 670 -17.74 -8.60 4.01
N ARG A 671 -17.78 -8.42 2.70
CA ARG A 671 -18.54 -7.37 2.03
C ARG A 671 -19.95 -7.86 1.73
N VAL A 672 -20.97 -7.16 2.20
CA VAL A 672 -22.36 -7.62 2.18
C VAL A 672 -23.25 -6.56 1.52
N PRO A 673 -23.54 -6.68 0.22
CA PRO A 673 -24.52 -5.82 -0.42
C PRO A 673 -25.94 -6.18 0.05
N LEU A 674 -26.70 -5.17 0.48
CA LEU A 674 -28.05 -5.33 1.04
C LEU A 674 -29.02 -4.29 0.48
N GLN A 675 -30.19 -4.74 0.05
CA GLN A 675 -31.31 -3.86 -0.29
C GLN A 675 -32.00 -3.36 0.99
N PRO A 676 -32.78 -2.26 0.93
CA PRO A 676 -33.59 -1.83 2.06
C PRO A 676 -34.49 -2.95 2.60
N GLY A 677 -34.43 -3.20 3.91
CA GLY A 677 -35.16 -4.28 4.59
C GLY A 677 -34.58 -5.69 4.39
N GLU A 678 -33.53 -5.87 3.58
CA GLU A 678 -32.90 -7.16 3.35
C GLU A 678 -32.05 -7.59 4.57
N THR A 679 -32.10 -8.88 4.89
CA THR A 679 -31.25 -9.51 5.89
C THR A 679 -30.48 -10.66 5.25
N LYS A 680 -29.20 -10.79 5.54
CA LYS A 680 -28.34 -11.90 5.12
C LYS A 680 -27.68 -12.56 6.32
N THR A 681 -27.52 -13.87 6.24
CA THR A 681 -26.74 -14.66 7.20
C THR A 681 -25.27 -14.62 6.77
N LEU A 682 -24.41 -14.23 7.68
CA LEU A 682 -22.95 -14.35 7.59
C LEU A 682 -22.54 -15.70 8.16
N SER A 683 -21.51 -16.32 7.58
CA SER A 683 -20.88 -17.51 8.12
C SER A 683 -19.38 -17.41 7.96
N PHE A 684 -18.66 -17.51 9.07
CA PHE A 684 -17.20 -17.52 9.12
C PHE A 684 -16.71 -18.81 9.76
N GLU A 685 -15.51 -19.24 9.38
CA GLU A 685 -14.84 -20.40 9.97
C GLU A 685 -13.50 -19.97 10.55
N LEU A 686 -13.24 -20.33 11.80
CA LEU A 686 -11.98 -20.19 12.50
C LEU A 686 -11.36 -21.56 12.75
N ASN A 687 -10.03 -21.64 12.73
CA ASN A 687 -9.26 -22.88 12.89
C ASN A 687 -8.00 -22.65 13.73
N SER A 688 -7.13 -23.65 13.85
CA SER A 688 -5.92 -23.59 14.68
C SER A 688 -5.00 -22.38 14.41
N ASN A 689 -4.96 -21.88 13.19
CA ASN A 689 -4.14 -20.70 12.87
C ASN A 689 -4.72 -19.41 13.43
N ASP A 690 -6.02 -19.38 13.72
CA ASP A 690 -6.72 -18.18 14.19
C ASP A 690 -6.53 -17.93 15.68
N TRP A 691 -6.38 -18.98 16.49
CA TRP A 691 -6.14 -18.87 17.93
C TRP A 691 -4.69 -19.09 18.35
N ALA A 692 -3.80 -19.42 17.39
CA ALA A 692 -2.36 -19.41 17.64
C ALA A 692 -1.83 -17.98 17.80
N PHE A 693 -0.89 -17.80 18.73
CA PHE A 693 -0.13 -16.58 18.91
C PHE A 693 1.36 -16.88 19.10
N ALA A 694 2.24 -15.86 18.88
CA ALA A 694 3.68 -16.05 19.00
C ALA A 694 4.09 -16.18 20.48
N GLY A 695 4.72 -17.28 20.82
CA GLY A 695 5.35 -17.56 22.13
C GLY A 695 6.59 -16.71 22.39
N LYS A 696 7.27 -16.95 23.50
CA LYS A 696 8.49 -16.21 23.89
C LYS A 696 9.64 -16.38 22.89
N ASP A 697 9.71 -17.53 22.25
CA ASP A 697 10.68 -17.89 21.21
C ASP A 697 10.20 -17.55 19.79
N GLY A 698 9.11 -16.79 19.66
CA GLY A 698 8.49 -16.42 18.39
C GLY A 698 7.71 -17.55 17.70
N ARG A 699 7.74 -18.79 18.20
CA ARG A 699 7.01 -19.90 17.60
C ARG A 699 5.52 -19.83 17.94
N PRO A 700 4.63 -20.28 17.03
CA PRO A 700 3.19 -20.33 17.32
C PRO A 700 2.90 -21.27 18.48
N ILE A 701 2.13 -20.81 19.45
CA ILE A 701 1.57 -21.63 20.54
C ILE A 701 0.05 -21.49 20.55
N ILE A 702 -0.62 -22.54 21.02
CA ILE A 702 -2.07 -22.61 21.20
C ILE A 702 -2.29 -22.98 22.66
N GLU A 703 -3.08 -22.20 23.36
CA GLU A 703 -3.43 -22.42 24.75
C GLU A 703 -4.93 -22.71 24.90
N PRO A 704 -5.34 -23.66 25.75
CA PRO A 704 -6.75 -23.88 26.06
C PRO A 704 -7.29 -22.71 26.88
N GLY A 705 -8.55 -22.35 26.66
CA GLY A 705 -9.17 -21.25 27.39
C GLY A 705 -10.43 -20.72 26.74
N GLU A 706 -10.94 -19.63 27.27
CA GLU A 706 -12.08 -18.92 26.73
C GLU A 706 -11.66 -17.96 25.64
N PHE A 707 -12.34 -18.03 24.49
CA PHE A 707 -12.18 -17.13 23.37
C PHE A 707 -13.45 -16.32 23.15
N VAL A 708 -13.35 -15.00 23.15
CA VAL A 708 -14.46 -14.10 22.83
C VAL A 708 -14.42 -13.73 21.36
N VAL A 709 -15.51 -14.01 20.66
CA VAL A 709 -15.77 -13.60 19.29
C VAL A 709 -16.54 -12.29 19.31
N MET A 710 -16.10 -11.34 18.49
CA MET A 710 -16.71 -10.03 18.35
C MET A 710 -17.01 -9.76 16.88
N LEU A 711 -18.24 -9.34 16.55
CA LEU A 711 -18.66 -9.09 15.16
C LEU A 711 -19.39 -7.75 15.03
N GLY A 712 -19.00 -6.95 14.05
CA GLY A 712 -19.65 -5.67 13.76
C GLY A 712 -19.03 -4.92 12.60
N GLY A 713 -19.38 -3.64 12.44
CA GLY A 713 -18.94 -2.79 11.33
C GLY A 713 -17.68 -1.96 11.61
N SER A 714 -17.08 -2.08 12.80
CA SER A 714 -15.81 -1.40 13.16
C SER A 714 -15.18 -2.05 14.39
N SER A 715 -13.96 -1.67 14.75
CA SER A 715 -13.28 -2.14 15.98
C SER A 715 -13.82 -1.49 17.26
N SER A 716 -14.79 -0.57 17.20
CA SER A 716 -15.38 0.06 18.38
C SER A 716 -16.12 -0.95 19.25
N SER A 717 -15.71 -1.09 20.50
CA SER A 717 -16.22 -2.14 21.41
C SER A 717 -17.71 -2.05 21.69
N ASP A 718 -18.31 -0.86 21.61
CA ASP A 718 -19.72 -0.60 21.92
C ASP A 718 -20.66 -1.03 20.79
N ALA A 719 -20.13 -1.18 19.56
CA ALA A 719 -20.90 -1.54 18.38
C ALA A 719 -20.77 -3.02 17.99
N LEU A 720 -20.06 -3.84 18.79
CA LEU A 720 -19.79 -5.24 18.47
C LEU A 720 -20.75 -6.19 19.20
N LEU A 721 -21.36 -7.12 18.45
CA LEU A 721 -21.94 -8.32 19.06
C LEU A 721 -20.82 -9.18 19.65
N LYS A 722 -21.07 -9.80 20.82
CA LYS A 722 -20.08 -10.63 21.53
C LYS A 722 -20.72 -11.94 21.95
N ASP A 723 -19.97 -13.03 21.80
CA ASP A 723 -20.26 -14.35 22.32
C ASP A 723 -18.92 -15.10 22.49
N SER A 724 -18.90 -16.25 23.19
CA SER A 724 -17.66 -16.97 23.48
C SER A 724 -17.75 -18.46 23.20
N PHE A 725 -16.58 -19.08 23.05
CA PHE A 725 -16.42 -20.54 23.05
C PHE A 725 -15.18 -20.91 23.88
N GLU A 726 -15.14 -22.17 24.31
CA GLU A 726 -14.03 -22.76 25.08
C GLU A 726 -13.17 -23.64 24.17
N LEU A 727 -11.86 -23.32 24.09
CA LEU A 727 -10.87 -24.19 23.46
C LEU A 727 -10.39 -25.20 24.54
N LEU A 728 -10.53 -26.48 24.24
CA LEU A 728 -10.14 -27.57 25.10
C LEU A 728 -8.65 -27.90 24.96
N GLU A 729 -8.10 -28.72 25.89
CA GLU A 729 -6.75 -29.27 25.78
C GLU A 729 -6.59 -30.24 24.59
#